data_a68bb88a188ad86e5d0120a393694ed8
#
_entry.id   a68bb88a188ad86e5d0120a393694ed8
#
_cell.length_a   1.000
_cell.length_b   1.000
_cell.length_c   1.000
_cell.angle_alpha   90.00
_cell.angle_beta   90.00
_cell.angle_gamma   90.00
#
_symmetry.space_group_name_H-M   'P 1'
#
loop_
_entity.id
_entity.type
_entity.pdbx_description
1 polymer ?
#
loop_
_entity_poly.entity_id
_entity_poly.type
_entity_poly.pdbx_seq_one_letter_code
_entity_poly.pdbx_strand_id
1 'polypeptide(L)'
;MMKKGFLTFISVIFGLFPATIALAQDLPVLTPDPAIRQGVLPNGMSYYIVANPSVKGCADFALVQKTGVKTVPDSGSVLSVSVAKEALASLPRFGNVSPQKWLVDHGVTTSQDGFINVSDDATVFRFNNVTVGSGKNVADSTLLLLMSIVDRVSVAEDGFFKDWYSPSDQAVVVSGDINADEITSKISVMSYMTPSLPSLPRKAYEWVSSDTARFETVVVPGNDVASVTLEWKLPRAPHEYMNTVQPAIYEKFVNELGYIAHRRIVKDLERRGVPVADVKWHHRSSAAGPREESFTATAYVNDANVLDAVGAMARAFAALDASEVTLAEYCLARDNYMNALYGLSRSVLKTNTEYVNRCIAAFLRNASLASPEEKYKLHVSRDLSDEAQMRMFNGMADALIDGRVNLTVTSVTSESLFNETDMSNSFYAAWGDSYYNSSPMDAFYEKPDFQWPGYGAKVKLASVKTDPMSGGSILEYTNGIRVIHKKMNTDGKIYWAMALNGGYGSIPNLSDGEGAYVGDYFSLCRIGGVEASYFSDMLLSEGITIDARVGLTATMFTGSAPKDNAEKLLQAMLAVTNRREADPDVFSLYLANEKMRLRLNKDSRQARLAAIDTIMCPGYKYSWMKSRGKLTPAFAAKADAFYSAQTEKMNDGVIILVSDMNEEALKKLLINYVGGFKTRESAFRRPSLRYQPVSGWSTYEFDGKEESIDVVMSVAMPLTMDNYVTAAVAARVLEKGLATVLAETGMFPKVSYNFQISPQERLSMIVSVGNVSKMGYASHIEHSGPMEALAILRSSLQNLDKAEIPANIVEADKAYMKNLIAQKMNDPKYWVDAIAKRYVDGKDFSTSYQAKIDAVNADKVKLLILALNSGSKVEFVVK
;
A
#
# COMPACT_ATOMS: atom_id res chain seq x y z
N MET A 1 28.02 28.49 15.84
CA MET A 1 26.66 28.39 15.28
C MET A 1 26.25 26.94 14.98
N MET A 2 27.09 26.07 14.40
CA MET A 2 26.78 24.65 14.13
C MET A 2 26.29 23.79 15.33
N LYS A 3 26.69 24.12 16.55
CA LYS A 3 26.16 23.42 17.75
C LYS A 3 24.72 23.83 18.13
N LYS A 4 24.23 24.98 17.63
CA LYS A 4 22.89 25.46 18.03
C LYS A 4 21.78 24.73 17.27
N GLY A 5 21.86 24.48 15.96
CA GLY A 5 20.80 23.79 15.21
C GLY A 5 20.62 22.32 15.64
N PHE A 6 21.70 21.57 15.80
CA PHE A 6 21.64 20.19 16.25
C PHE A 6 21.24 20.09 17.73
N LEU A 7 21.77 20.96 18.61
CA LEU A 7 21.34 21.06 20.00
C LEU A 7 19.89 21.58 20.11
N THR A 8 19.42 22.44 19.20
CA THR A 8 18.03 22.94 19.19
C THR A 8 17.07 21.83 18.74
N PHE A 9 17.41 21.08 17.69
CA PHE A 9 16.61 19.94 17.25
C PHE A 9 16.51 18.86 18.34
N ILE A 10 17.62 18.52 18.96
CA ILE A 10 17.66 17.63 20.14
C ILE A 10 16.92 18.29 21.32
N SER A 11 17.10 19.60 21.59
CA SER A 11 16.46 20.31 22.71
C SER A 11 14.95 20.47 22.53
N VAL A 12 14.46 20.62 21.33
CA VAL A 12 13.01 20.65 21.05
C VAL A 12 12.40 19.27 21.30
N ILE A 13 13.08 18.21 20.87
CA ILE A 13 12.67 16.83 21.20
C ILE A 13 12.82 16.53 22.70
N PHE A 14 13.87 17.04 23.37
CA PHE A 14 14.16 16.85 24.79
C PHE A 14 13.42 17.82 25.72
N GLY A 15 13.12 19.02 25.30
CA GLY A 15 12.34 20.00 26.07
C GLY A 15 10.89 19.59 26.35
N LEU A 16 10.45 18.48 25.79
CA LEU A 16 9.14 17.88 25.98
C LEU A 16 9.04 16.93 27.20
N PHE A 17 10.16 16.62 27.83
CA PHE A 17 10.21 15.92 29.10
C PHE A 17 10.51 16.96 30.20
N PRO A 18 9.87 16.87 31.38
CA PRO A 18 10.15 17.82 32.49
C PRO A 18 11.64 17.95 32.71
N ALA A 19 12.11 19.16 33.00
CA ALA A 19 13.50 19.65 33.01
C ALA A 19 14.49 18.96 33.98
N THR A 20 14.27 17.73 34.32
CA THR A 20 15.11 16.93 35.22
C THR A 20 16.02 15.94 34.50
N ILE A 21 16.05 15.85 33.18
CA ILE A 21 16.86 14.86 32.46
C ILE A 21 17.99 15.55 31.71
N ALA A 22 19.05 15.85 32.39
CA ALA A 22 20.30 16.41 31.84
C ALA A 22 21.28 15.35 31.31
N LEU A 23 20.88 14.11 31.13
CA LEU A 23 21.77 13.04 30.66
C LEU A 23 21.05 12.16 29.60
N ALA A 24 21.69 11.96 28.48
CA ALA A 24 21.22 11.22 27.30
C ALA A 24 21.02 9.69 27.54
N GLN A 25 20.92 9.22 28.73
CA GLN A 25 20.98 7.79 29.05
C GLN A 25 19.62 7.09 29.23
N ASP A 26 18.49 7.82 29.35
CA ASP A 26 17.22 7.20 29.77
C ASP A 26 16.02 7.61 28.91
N LEU A 27 16.18 7.66 27.57
CA LEU A 27 15.01 7.79 26.71
C LEU A 27 14.17 6.51 26.74
N PRO A 28 12.84 6.63 26.93
CA PRO A 28 11.99 5.45 26.96
C PRO A 28 12.13 4.63 25.67
N VAL A 29 12.27 3.32 25.82
CA VAL A 29 12.28 2.35 24.73
C VAL A 29 10.87 1.81 24.58
N LEU A 30 10.38 1.69 23.35
CA LEU A 30 9.11 1.02 23.09
C LEU A 30 9.23 -0.47 23.40
N THR A 31 8.20 -1.03 24.02
CA THR A 31 8.15 -2.46 24.31
C THR A 31 8.23 -3.25 23.00
N PRO A 32 9.26 -4.11 22.83
CA PRO A 32 9.33 -4.98 21.67
C PRO A 32 8.11 -5.89 21.56
N ASP A 33 7.72 -6.21 20.33
CA ASP A 33 6.68 -7.20 20.07
C ASP A 33 7.05 -8.54 20.71
N PRO A 34 6.26 -9.07 21.67
CA PRO A 34 6.61 -10.31 22.40
C PRO A 34 6.66 -11.55 21.48
N ALA A 35 6.13 -11.48 20.28
CA ALA A 35 6.27 -12.54 19.27
C ALA A 35 7.69 -12.64 18.71
N ILE A 36 8.53 -11.61 18.88
CA ILE A 36 9.89 -11.55 18.34
C ILE A 36 10.91 -11.95 19.39
N ARG A 37 11.55 -13.08 19.18
CA ARG A 37 12.72 -13.50 19.96
C ARG A 37 13.99 -13.02 19.24
N GLN A 38 14.88 -12.36 19.93
CA GLN A 38 16.16 -11.90 19.38
C GLN A 38 17.34 -12.28 20.28
N GLY A 39 18.53 -12.33 19.71
CA GLY A 39 19.76 -12.54 20.45
C GLY A 39 20.98 -12.57 19.54
N VAL A 40 22.13 -12.91 20.11
CA VAL A 40 23.42 -13.03 19.43
C VAL A 40 23.95 -14.45 19.62
N LEU A 41 24.41 -15.06 18.53
CA LEU A 41 25.00 -16.39 18.50
C LEU A 41 26.47 -16.36 18.95
N PRO A 42 27.06 -17.52 19.29
CA PRO A 42 28.45 -17.59 19.75
C PRO A 42 29.50 -17.02 18.78
N ASN A 43 29.23 -17.05 17.49
CA ASN A 43 30.10 -16.46 16.46
C ASN A 43 29.89 -14.96 16.21
N GLY A 44 29.03 -14.30 16.99
CA GLY A 44 28.71 -12.88 16.87
C GLY A 44 27.52 -12.56 15.95
N MET A 45 26.95 -13.55 15.23
CA MET A 45 25.81 -13.35 14.33
C MET A 45 24.54 -13.08 15.14
N SER A 46 23.75 -12.10 14.73
CA SER A 46 22.45 -11.80 15.33
C SER A 46 21.36 -12.75 14.82
N TYR A 47 20.31 -12.96 15.60
CA TYR A 47 19.14 -13.70 15.16
C TYR A 47 17.84 -13.04 15.61
N TYR A 48 16.79 -13.20 14.77
CA TYR A 48 15.43 -12.79 15.05
C TYR A 48 14.48 -13.92 14.64
N ILE A 49 13.72 -14.43 15.60
CA ILE A 49 12.83 -15.58 15.37
C ILE A 49 11.42 -15.20 15.81
N VAL A 50 10.45 -15.39 14.94
CA VAL A 50 9.06 -15.05 15.15
C VAL A 50 8.19 -16.28 14.96
N ALA A 51 7.61 -16.80 16.03
CA ALA A 51 6.52 -17.79 15.95
C ALA A 51 5.24 -17.05 15.55
N ASN A 52 4.90 -17.06 14.26
CA ASN A 52 3.73 -16.38 13.73
C ASN A 52 2.55 -17.35 13.55
N PRO A 53 1.58 -17.37 14.46
CA PRO A 53 0.45 -18.29 14.38
C PRO A 53 -0.56 -17.91 13.28
N SER A 54 -0.42 -16.70 12.71
CA SER A 54 -1.30 -16.19 11.65
C SER A 54 -1.07 -16.89 10.31
N VAL A 55 0.09 -17.52 10.13
CA VAL A 55 0.43 -18.25 8.89
C VAL A 55 0.72 -19.70 9.25
N LYS A 56 0.01 -20.64 8.63
CA LYS A 56 0.15 -22.06 8.91
C LYS A 56 0.91 -22.80 7.81
N GLY A 57 1.73 -23.78 8.24
CA GLY A 57 2.44 -24.69 7.34
C GLY A 57 3.60 -24.06 6.57
N CYS A 58 3.94 -22.79 6.78
CA CYS A 58 5.08 -22.17 6.13
C CYS A 58 5.75 -21.11 6.99
N ALA A 59 7.00 -20.78 6.60
CA ALA A 59 7.79 -19.73 7.22
C ALA A 59 8.61 -18.99 6.15
N ASP A 60 8.96 -17.73 6.44
CA ASP A 60 9.89 -16.93 5.67
C ASP A 60 11.24 -16.89 6.38
N PHE A 61 12.32 -17.08 5.63
CA PHE A 61 13.69 -17.06 6.10
C PHE A 61 14.44 -15.92 5.41
N ALA A 62 15.31 -15.23 6.14
CA ALA A 62 16.23 -14.30 5.54
C ALA A 62 17.61 -14.36 6.22
N LEU A 63 18.65 -14.15 5.41
CA LEU A 63 20.00 -13.81 5.87
C LEU A 63 20.26 -12.36 5.45
N VAL A 64 20.60 -11.53 6.41
CA VAL A 64 20.90 -10.12 6.19
C VAL A 64 22.37 -9.89 6.42
N GLN A 65 23.02 -9.25 5.46
CA GLN A 65 24.42 -8.86 5.52
C GLN A 65 24.53 -7.35 5.45
N LYS A 66 25.25 -6.71 6.38
CA LYS A 66 25.52 -5.25 6.36
C LYS A 66 26.54 -4.85 5.29
N THR A 67 26.50 -5.45 4.13
CA THR A 67 27.38 -5.15 2.99
C THR A 67 26.53 -4.88 1.77
N GLY A 68 26.59 -3.65 1.28
CA GLY A 68 25.90 -3.17 0.09
C GLY A 68 26.85 -2.40 -0.81
N VAL A 69 26.30 -1.86 -1.91
CA VAL A 69 27.08 -1.18 -2.95
C VAL A 69 27.87 0.02 -2.44
N LYS A 70 27.31 0.75 -1.44
CA LYS A 70 27.92 1.97 -0.89
C LYS A 70 28.63 1.77 0.46
N THR A 71 28.58 0.58 1.04
CA THR A 71 29.22 0.31 2.33
C THR A 71 30.66 -0.16 2.20
N VAL A 72 31.06 -0.55 0.99
CA VAL A 72 32.41 -0.98 0.62
C VAL A 72 33.13 0.13 -0.13
N PRO A 73 34.47 0.11 -0.21
CA PRO A 73 35.22 1.00 -1.12
C PRO A 73 34.71 0.91 -2.56
N ASP A 74 34.89 2.00 -3.34
CA ASP A 74 34.34 2.08 -4.69
C ASP A 74 34.81 0.94 -5.62
N SER A 75 36.05 0.43 -5.41
CA SER A 75 36.58 -0.76 -6.07
C SER A 75 35.82 -2.07 -5.76
N GLY A 76 35.09 -2.11 -4.65
CA GLY A 76 34.34 -3.29 -4.19
C GLY A 76 32.84 -3.26 -4.55
N SER A 77 32.33 -2.15 -5.06
CA SER A 77 30.89 -1.96 -5.29
C SER A 77 30.31 -2.97 -6.31
N VAL A 78 31.04 -3.26 -7.40
CA VAL A 78 30.65 -4.25 -8.40
C VAL A 78 30.80 -5.68 -7.84
N LEU A 79 31.85 -5.91 -7.04
CA LEU A 79 32.12 -7.20 -6.41
C LEU A 79 31.02 -7.57 -5.41
N SER A 80 30.44 -6.63 -4.67
CA SER A 80 29.36 -6.92 -3.72
C SER A 80 28.16 -7.58 -4.37
N VAL A 81 27.83 -7.18 -5.58
CA VAL A 81 26.73 -7.77 -6.36
C VAL A 81 27.10 -9.15 -6.91
N SER A 82 28.26 -9.30 -7.55
CA SER A 82 28.68 -10.57 -8.16
C SER A 82 28.88 -11.67 -7.12
N VAL A 83 29.50 -11.33 -6.00
CA VAL A 83 29.77 -12.26 -4.91
C VAL A 83 28.47 -12.75 -4.23
N ALA A 84 27.50 -11.85 -4.01
CA ALA A 84 26.21 -12.25 -3.49
C ALA A 84 25.48 -13.24 -4.40
N LYS A 85 25.56 -13.04 -5.71
CA LYS A 85 24.99 -13.94 -6.71
C LYS A 85 25.66 -15.30 -6.73
N GLU A 86 26.98 -15.32 -6.71
CA GLU A 86 27.77 -16.54 -6.68
C GLU A 86 27.48 -17.39 -5.44
N ALA A 87 27.11 -16.76 -4.31
CA ALA A 87 26.75 -17.45 -3.09
C ALA A 87 25.55 -18.42 -3.24
N LEU A 88 24.63 -18.17 -4.18
CA LEU A 88 23.52 -19.07 -4.48
C LEU A 88 23.71 -19.89 -5.76
N ALA A 89 24.70 -19.59 -6.57
CA ALA A 89 24.97 -20.33 -7.80
C ALA A 89 25.55 -21.72 -7.51
N SER A 90 26.45 -21.80 -6.55
CA SER A 90 27.10 -23.07 -6.19
C SER A 90 27.48 -23.10 -4.70
N LEU A 91 27.04 -24.13 -4.00
CA LEU A 91 27.49 -24.44 -2.65
C LEU A 91 27.97 -25.89 -2.62
N PRO A 92 29.21 -26.17 -2.17
CA PRO A 92 29.77 -27.53 -2.19
C PRO A 92 28.89 -28.58 -1.49
N ARG A 93 28.15 -28.20 -0.46
CA ARG A 93 27.26 -29.09 0.31
C ARG A 93 25.99 -29.50 -0.46
N PHE A 94 25.62 -28.80 -1.54
CA PHE A 94 24.45 -29.12 -2.37
C PHE A 94 24.80 -29.93 -3.64
N GLY A 95 26.05 -30.30 -3.81
CA GLY A 95 26.51 -31.11 -4.94
C GLY A 95 26.34 -30.38 -6.28
N ASN A 96 25.82 -31.09 -7.28
CA ASN A 96 25.66 -30.55 -8.64
C ASN A 96 24.36 -29.77 -8.87
N VAL A 97 23.49 -29.65 -7.84
CA VAL A 97 22.22 -28.89 -7.92
C VAL A 97 22.46 -27.47 -7.39
N SER A 98 22.12 -26.48 -8.18
CA SER A 98 22.20 -25.11 -7.67
C SER A 98 21.26 -24.92 -6.46
N PRO A 99 21.69 -24.22 -5.41
CA PRO A 99 20.84 -23.91 -4.25
C PRO A 99 19.53 -23.24 -4.65
N GLN A 100 19.56 -22.36 -5.63
CA GLN A 100 18.38 -21.69 -6.15
C GLN A 100 17.37 -22.68 -6.75
N LYS A 101 17.83 -23.61 -7.60
CA LYS A 101 16.98 -24.65 -8.16
C LYS A 101 16.38 -25.54 -7.06
N TRP A 102 17.22 -25.93 -6.08
CA TRP A 102 16.76 -26.74 -4.96
C TRP A 102 15.62 -26.04 -4.19
N LEU A 103 15.75 -24.74 -3.88
CA LEU A 103 14.72 -23.95 -3.19
C LEU A 103 13.40 -23.98 -3.96
N VAL A 104 13.46 -23.71 -5.26
CA VAL A 104 12.25 -23.66 -6.10
C VAL A 104 11.61 -25.04 -6.25
N ASP A 105 12.37 -26.10 -6.45
CA ASP A 105 11.89 -27.49 -6.53
C ASP A 105 11.17 -27.93 -5.25
N HIS A 106 11.47 -27.28 -4.11
CA HIS A 106 10.80 -27.52 -2.83
C HIS A 106 9.68 -26.51 -2.53
N GLY A 107 9.29 -25.70 -3.52
CA GLY A 107 8.15 -24.77 -3.41
C GLY A 107 8.47 -23.49 -2.66
N VAL A 108 9.75 -23.19 -2.43
CA VAL A 108 10.19 -21.92 -1.84
C VAL A 108 10.01 -20.80 -2.87
N THR A 109 9.40 -19.70 -2.48
CA THR A 109 9.16 -18.54 -3.33
C THR A 109 10.02 -17.36 -2.93
N THR A 110 10.05 -16.34 -3.79
CA THR A 110 10.79 -15.10 -3.53
C THR A 110 10.02 -13.89 -4.06
N SER A 111 10.58 -12.68 -3.94
CA SER A 111 10.05 -11.48 -4.61
C SER A 111 10.34 -11.54 -6.12
N GLN A 112 9.79 -10.57 -6.87
CA GLN A 112 10.14 -10.40 -8.29
C GLN A 112 11.62 -10.06 -8.51
N ASP A 113 12.32 -9.55 -7.47
CA ASP A 113 13.75 -9.25 -7.50
C ASP A 113 14.64 -10.49 -7.29
N GLY A 114 14.03 -11.66 -7.13
CA GLY A 114 14.75 -12.91 -6.90
C GLY A 114 15.06 -13.17 -5.41
N PHE A 115 15.91 -14.18 -5.19
CA PHE A 115 16.30 -14.61 -3.84
C PHE A 115 17.32 -13.68 -3.18
N ILE A 116 17.94 -12.79 -3.92
CA ILE A 116 19.02 -11.91 -3.48
C ILE A 116 18.67 -10.48 -3.85
N ASN A 117 18.68 -9.59 -2.86
CA ASN A 117 18.58 -8.17 -3.05
C ASN A 117 19.83 -7.49 -2.49
N VAL A 118 20.56 -6.78 -3.35
CA VAL A 118 21.73 -5.97 -2.96
C VAL A 118 21.33 -4.50 -3.08
N SER A 119 21.24 -3.84 -1.93
CA SER A 119 20.97 -2.40 -1.83
C SER A 119 22.25 -1.60 -1.63
N ASP A 120 22.11 -0.31 -1.42
CA ASP A 120 23.23 0.59 -1.06
C ASP A 120 23.93 0.17 0.24
N ASP A 121 23.18 -0.37 1.21
CA ASP A 121 23.63 -0.60 2.59
C ASP A 121 23.68 -2.07 3.01
N ALA A 122 23.02 -2.96 2.28
CA ALA A 122 22.88 -4.34 2.70
C ALA A 122 22.71 -5.32 1.53
N THR A 123 23.07 -6.57 1.79
CA THR A 123 22.68 -7.73 0.98
C THR A 123 21.69 -8.56 1.78
N VAL A 124 20.55 -8.90 1.18
CA VAL A 124 19.51 -9.71 1.80
C VAL A 124 19.23 -10.93 0.93
N PHE A 125 19.45 -12.12 1.49
CA PHE A 125 18.98 -13.38 0.93
C PHE A 125 17.62 -13.67 1.54
N ARG A 126 16.60 -13.90 0.72
CA ARG A 126 15.20 -14.05 1.19
C ARG A 126 14.53 -15.26 0.56
N PHE A 127 14.00 -16.14 1.40
CA PHE A 127 13.31 -17.37 1.05
C PHE A 127 11.93 -17.38 1.68
N ASN A 128 10.88 -17.18 0.88
CA ASN A 128 9.51 -17.05 1.34
C ASN A 128 8.74 -18.36 1.16
N ASN A 129 7.73 -18.55 1.98
CA ASN A 129 6.84 -19.72 1.93
C ASN A 129 7.55 -21.07 2.04
N VAL A 130 8.63 -21.14 2.82
CA VAL A 130 9.32 -22.39 3.13
C VAL A 130 8.37 -23.32 3.88
N THR A 131 8.11 -24.52 3.36
CA THR A 131 7.20 -25.48 3.97
C THR A 131 7.73 -25.98 5.32
N VAL A 132 6.88 -25.97 6.35
CA VAL A 132 7.20 -26.44 7.71
C VAL A 132 6.28 -27.62 8.06
N GLY A 133 6.82 -28.62 8.77
CA GLY A 133 6.01 -29.73 9.33
C GLY A 133 5.55 -30.82 8.35
N SER A 134 6.03 -30.84 7.11
CA SER A 134 5.59 -31.79 6.07
C SER A 134 6.36 -33.12 6.02
N GLY A 135 7.18 -33.43 7.01
CA GLY A 135 8.04 -34.63 7.01
C GLY A 135 9.23 -34.62 6.03
N LYS A 136 9.39 -33.58 5.20
CA LYS A 136 10.45 -33.45 4.22
C LYS A 136 11.61 -32.55 4.65
N ASN A 137 11.70 -32.12 5.88
CA ASN A 137 12.76 -31.28 6.44
C ASN A 137 13.17 -30.05 5.57
N VAL A 138 12.23 -29.49 4.78
CA VAL A 138 12.53 -28.36 3.87
C VAL A 138 13.02 -27.15 4.66
N ALA A 139 12.41 -26.89 5.81
CA ALA A 139 12.80 -25.78 6.70
C ALA A 139 14.24 -25.97 7.22
N ASP A 140 14.60 -27.18 7.65
CA ASP A 140 15.94 -27.49 8.15
C ASP A 140 16.98 -27.39 7.06
N SER A 141 16.65 -27.87 5.85
CA SER A 141 17.55 -27.76 4.68
C SER A 141 17.71 -26.30 4.24
N THR A 142 16.64 -25.49 4.33
CA THR A 142 16.72 -24.05 4.04
C THR A 142 17.56 -23.33 5.08
N LEU A 143 17.44 -23.70 6.35
CA LEU A 143 18.26 -23.16 7.43
C LEU A 143 19.74 -23.52 7.22
N LEU A 144 20.02 -24.79 6.86
CA LEU A 144 21.36 -25.24 6.52
C LEU A 144 21.93 -24.49 5.32
N LEU A 145 21.10 -24.19 4.32
CA LEU A 145 21.49 -23.39 3.17
C LEU A 145 21.93 -21.97 3.60
N LEU A 146 21.14 -21.29 4.41
CA LEU A 146 21.50 -19.96 4.95
C LEU A 146 22.81 -20.01 5.72
N MET A 147 22.96 -20.98 6.61
CA MET A 147 24.20 -21.16 7.40
C MET A 147 25.39 -21.56 6.52
N SER A 148 25.16 -22.21 5.40
CA SER A 148 26.22 -22.52 4.43
C SER A 148 26.70 -21.28 3.66
N ILE A 149 25.82 -20.31 3.41
CA ILE A 149 26.21 -18.99 2.88
C ILE A 149 27.09 -18.25 3.90
N VAL A 150 26.74 -18.31 5.19
CA VAL A 150 27.55 -17.74 6.27
C VAL A 150 28.93 -18.41 6.33
N ASP A 151 28.98 -19.75 6.28
CA ASP A 151 30.18 -20.57 6.40
C ASP A 151 31.14 -20.38 5.20
N ARG A 152 30.61 -19.98 4.04
CA ARG A 152 31.44 -19.70 2.86
C ARG A 152 32.48 -18.62 3.12
N VAL A 153 32.22 -17.71 4.03
CA VAL A 153 33.17 -16.70 4.52
C VAL A 153 34.49 -17.34 5.02
N SER A 154 34.42 -18.52 5.61
CA SER A 154 35.57 -19.22 6.15
C SER A 154 36.33 -20.06 5.08
N VAL A 155 35.69 -20.34 3.95
CA VAL A 155 36.20 -21.27 2.94
C VAL A 155 36.63 -20.59 1.62
N ALA A 156 36.17 -19.35 1.40
CA ALA A 156 36.43 -18.61 0.18
C ALA A 156 37.89 -18.17 0.06
N GLU A 157 38.57 -18.55 -1.01
CA GLU A 157 39.84 -17.97 -1.42
C GLU A 157 39.72 -16.51 -1.85
N ASP A 158 38.47 -16.04 -2.05
CA ASP A 158 38.12 -14.66 -2.40
C ASP A 158 38.25 -13.74 -1.18
N GLY A 159 39.19 -12.80 -1.22
CA GLY A 159 39.45 -11.84 -0.18
C GLY A 159 38.23 -11.01 0.17
N PHE A 160 37.35 -10.69 -0.80
CA PHE A 160 36.17 -9.86 -0.56
C PHE A 160 35.16 -10.51 0.40
N PHE A 161 34.87 -11.81 0.24
CA PHE A 161 33.99 -12.53 1.17
C PHE A 161 34.55 -12.54 2.60
N LYS A 162 35.83 -12.85 2.72
CA LYS A 162 36.53 -12.90 3.99
C LYS A 162 36.53 -11.54 4.70
N ASP A 163 36.67 -10.48 3.92
CA ASP A 163 36.81 -9.11 4.43
C ASP A 163 35.47 -8.50 4.82
N TRP A 164 34.39 -8.81 4.07
CA TRP A 164 33.12 -8.08 4.17
C TRP A 164 31.91 -8.90 4.69
N TYR A 165 32.03 -10.23 4.76
CA TYR A 165 30.94 -11.10 5.21
C TYR A 165 31.21 -11.70 6.60
N SER A 166 31.64 -10.88 7.56
CA SER A 166 31.81 -11.30 8.97
C SER A 166 30.48 -11.71 9.60
N PRO A 167 30.41 -12.80 10.39
CA PRO A 167 29.20 -13.18 11.12
C PRO A 167 28.64 -12.09 12.03
N SER A 168 29.48 -11.23 12.62
CA SER A 168 29.04 -10.11 13.45
C SER A 168 28.26 -9.04 12.68
N ASP A 169 28.42 -9.00 11.36
CA ASP A 169 27.66 -8.13 10.43
C ASP A 169 26.49 -8.84 9.77
N GLN A 170 26.12 -10.02 10.26
CA GLN A 170 25.04 -10.83 9.71
C GLN A 170 23.94 -11.07 10.74
N ALA A 171 22.71 -11.24 10.20
CA ALA A 171 21.57 -11.69 10.99
C ALA A 171 20.76 -12.75 10.26
N VAL A 172 20.34 -13.78 10.96
CA VAL A 172 19.33 -14.73 10.50
C VAL A 172 17.97 -14.29 11.02
N VAL A 173 16.99 -14.21 10.12
CA VAL A 173 15.60 -13.88 10.45
C VAL A 173 14.71 -15.04 10.01
N VAL A 174 13.85 -15.51 10.92
CA VAL A 174 12.87 -16.56 10.63
C VAL A 174 11.51 -16.15 11.18
N SER A 175 10.47 -16.17 10.33
CA SER A 175 9.09 -15.87 10.77
C SER A 175 8.12 -16.87 10.19
N GLY A 176 7.30 -17.52 11.01
CA GLY A 176 6.30 -18.46 10.50
C GLY A 176 5.72 -19.42 11.53
N ASP A 177 5.11 -20.49 11.03
CA ASP A 177 4.55 -21.59 11.83
C ASP A 177 5.67 -22.51 12.35
N ILE A 178 6.49 -21.96 13.24
CA ILE A 178 7.71 -22.60 13.75
C ILE A 178 7.73 -22.68 15.27
N ASN A 179 8.53 -23.60 15.79
CA ASN A 179 8.92 -23.60 17.18
C ASN A 179 10.19 -22.75 17.36
N ALA A 180 10.08 -21.61 18.05
CA ALA A 180 11.19 -20.67 18.21
C ALA A 180 12.36 -21.26 19.00
N ASP A 181 12.11 -22.13 20.00
CA ASP A 181 13.18 -22.79 20.78
C ASP A 181 13.98 -23.75 19.91
N GLU A 182 13.27 -24.54 19.08
CA GLU A 182 13.89 -25.49 18.16
C GLU A 182 14.78 -24.79 17.14
N ILE A 183 14.27 -23.73 16.48
CA ILE A 183 15.06 -22.96 15.51
C ILE A 183 16.24 -22.31 16.18
N THR A 184 16.07 -21.69 17.34
CA THR A 184 17.19 -21.09 18.10
C THR A 184 18.26 -22.09 18.43
N SER A 185 17.89 -23.30 18.87
CA SER A 185 18.83 -24.37 19.19
C SER A 185 19.60 -24.82 17.95
N LYS A 186 18.93 -25.00 16.80
CA LYS A 186 19.55 -25.42 15.54
C LYS A 186 20.57 -24.39 15.04
N ILE A 187 20.21 -23.10 14.97
CA ILE A 187 21.14 -22.06 14.52
C ILE A 187 22.30 -21.87 15.49
N SER A 188 22.08 -22.05 16.79
CA SER A 188 23.15 -21.99 17.80
C SER A 188 24.20 -23.09 17.56
N VAL A 189 23.76 -24.34 17.34
CA VAL A 189 24.67 -25.46 17.03
C VAL A 189 25.41 -25.19 15.73
N MET A 190 24.71 -24.75 14.68
CA MET A 190 25.33 -24.46 13.37
C MET A 190 26.35 -23.32 13.45
N SER A 191 26.14 -22.33 14.32
CA SER A 191 27.04 -21.18 14.44
C SER A 191 28.44 -21.53 14.95
N TYR A 192 28.59 -22.65 15.67
CA TYR A 192 29.92 -23.13 16.08
C TYR A 192 30.78 -23.62 14.90
N MET A 193 30.20 -23.87 13.75
CA MET A 193 30.91 -24.29 12.54
C MET A 193 31.58 -23.11 11.82
N THR A 194 31.15 -21.89 12.08
CA THR A 194 31.63 -20.68 11.43
C THR A 194 32.38 -19.82 12.45
N PRO A 195 33.66 -19.52 12.23
CA PRO A 195 34.45 -18.76 13.18
C PRO A 195 33.98 -17.30 13.27
N SER A 196 34.12 -16.70 14.45
CA SER A 196 33.99 -15.27 14.60
C SER A 196 35.14 -14.57 13.87
N LEU A 197 34.82 -13.62 13.02
CA LEU A 197 35.76 -12.80 12.27
C LEU A 197 35.54 -11.31 12.62
N PRO A 198 36.62 -10.50 12.69
CA PRO A 198 36.46 -9.07 12.89
C PRO A 198 35.81 -8.42 11.68
N SER A 199 34.89 -7.48 11.92
CA SER A 199 34.32 -6.64 10.87
C SER A 199 35.33 -5.60 10.43
N LEU A 200 35.46 -5.37 9.12
CA LEU A 200 36.19 -4.22 8.61
C LEU A 200 35.40 -2.92 8.79
N PRO A 201 36.11 -1.79 9.00
CA PRO A 201 35.46 -0.49 9.06
C PRO A 201 34.76 -0.19 7.75
N ARG A 202 33.48 0.19 7.85
CA ARG A 202 32.70 0.56 6.69
C ARG A 202 33.01 1.98 6.25
N LYS A 203 32.77 2.29 4.98
CA LYS A 203 32.89 3.64 4.47
C LYS A 203 31.98 4.57 5.28
N ALA A 204 32.61 5.54 5.96
CA ALA A 204 31.91 6.57 6.69
C ALA A 204 31.69 7.78 5.77
N TYR A 205 30.48 8.34 5.81
CA TYR A 205 30.16 9.57 5.13
C TYR A 205 29.92 10.65 6.19
N GLU A 206 30.58 11.79 6.00
CA GLU A 206 30.32 12.98 6.83
C GLU A 206 29.17 13.79 6.20
N TRP A 207 28.24 14.18 7.07
CA TRP A 207 27.18 15.08 6.66
C TRP A 207 27.73 16.51 6.68
N VAL A 208 27.44 17.27 5.60
CA VAL A 208 27.90 18.66 5.44
C VAL A 208 26.66 19.54 5.34
N SER A 209 26.53 20.51 6.27
CA SER A 209 25.49 21.52 6.25
C SER A 209 25.77 22.57 5.17
N SER A 210 24.71 23.07 4.53
CA SER A 210 24.74 24.25 3.65
C SER A 210 24.01 25.40 4.33
N ASP A 211 24.61 26.56 4.41
CA ASP A 211 23.99 27.78 4.96
C ASP A 211 23.16 28.56 3.91
N THR A 212 23.16 28.09 2.67
CA THR A 212 22.44 28.74 1.54
C THR A 212 21.62 27.70 0.78
N ALA A 213 20.43 28.11 0.34
CA ALA A 213 19.62 27.30 -0.53
C ALA A 213 20.25 27.19 -1.93
N ARG A 214 20.07 26.02 -2.55
CA ARG A 214 20.40 25.77 -3.96
C ARG A 214 19.15 25.84 -4.81
N PHE A 215 19.28 26.43 -6.00
CA PHE A 215 18.24 26.44 -7.00
C PHE A 215 18.79 25.79 -8.26
N GLU A 216 18.11 24.81 -8.79
CA GLU A 216 18.55 23.99 -9.92
C GLU A 216 17.41 23.83 -10.93
N THR A 217 17.72 24.13 -12.20
CA THR A 217 16.80 23.94 -13.32
C THR A 217 17.31 22.80 -14.21
N VAL A 218 16.48 21.81 -14.45
CA VAL A 218 16.78 20.65 -15.30
C VAL A 218 15.81 20.64 -16.47
N VAL A 219 16.34 20.70 -17.69
CA VAL A 219 15.54 20.59 -18.91
C VAL A 219 15.62 19.16 -19.44
N VAL A 220 14.48 18.50 -19.55
CA VAL A 220 14.34 17.15 -20.11
C VAL A 220 13.40 17.23 -21.31
N PRO A 221 13.91 17.33 -22.54
CA PRO A 221 13.08 17.42 -23.73
C PRO A 221 12.08 16.25 -23.82
N GLY A 222 10.82 16.58 -24.07
CA GLY A 222 9.74 15.58 -24.12
C GLY A 222 9.17 15.18 -22.77
N ASN A 223 9.54 15.83 -21.67
CA ASN A 223 8.88 15.66 -20.39
C ASN A 223 7.41 16.11 -20.48
N ASP A 224 6.48 15.25 -20.12
CA ASP A 224 5.03 15.51 -20.27
C ASP A 224 4.45 16.40 -19.17
N VAL A 225 5.08 16.42 -18.00
CA VAL A 225 4.61 17.16 -16.81
C VAL A 225 5.82 17.69 -16.06
N ALA A 226 5.86 18.99 -15.85
CA ALA A 226 6.90 19.62 -15.07
C ALA A 226 6.76 19.30 -13.57
N SER A 227 7.87 19.39 -12.85
CA SER A 227 7.86 19.24 -11.40
C SER A 227 8.70 20.28 -10.70
N VAL A 228 8.28 20.63 -9.50
CA VAL A 228 9.06 21.45 -8.55
C VAL A 228 9.27 20.64 -7.29
N THR A 229 10.50 20.50 -6.87
CA THR A 229 10.86 19.74 -5.65
C THR A 229 11.60 20.63 -4.67
N LEU A 230 11.11 20.70 -3.45
CA LEU A 230 11.83 21.24 -2.30
C LEU A 230 12.35 20.07 -1.49
N GLU A 231 13.65 20.04 -1.21
CA GLU A 231 14.32 19.03 -0.42
C GLU A 231 15.11 19.66 0.72
N TRP A 232 14.76 19.33 1.96
CA TRP A 232 15.55 19.63 3.16
C TRP A 232 16.36 18.42 3.56
N LYS A 233 17.67 18.62 3.70
CA LYS A 233 18.59 17.57 4.17
C LYS A 233 18.96 17.81 5.62
N LEU A 234 18.95 16.74 6.40
CA LEU A 234 19.23 16.78 7.84
C LEU A 234 20.24 15.71 8.21
N PRO A 235 20.98 15.91 9.30
CA PRO A 235 21.79 14.85 9.85
C PRO A 235 20.90 13.74 10.40
N ARG A 236 21.19 12.49 10.03
CA ARG A 236 20.47 11.33 10.54
C ARG A 236 20.61 11.23 12.06
N ALA A 237 19.51 10.84 12.71
CA ALA A 237 19.53 10.55 14.14
C ALA A 237 20.61 9.53 14.51
N PRO A 238 21.31 9.70 15.67
CA PRO A 238 22.27 8.72 16.14
C PRO A 238 21.66 7.32 16.30
N HIS A 239 22.48 6.29 16.02
CA HIS A 239 22.04 4.90 16.00
C HIS A 239 21.41 4.45 17.34
N GLU A 240 21.91 4.95 18.45
CA GLU A 240 21.44 4.68 19.81
C GLU A 240 20.02 5.16 20.09
N TYR A 241 19.52 6.15 19.34
CA TYR A 241 18.16 6.67 19.51
C TYR A 241 17.10 5.93 18.68
N MET A 242 17.51 5.11 17.71
CA MET A 242 16.60 4.50 16.74
C MET A 242 15.66 3.45 17.36
N ASN A 243 15.99 2.86 18.49
CA ASN A 243 15.13 1.91 19.22
C ASN A 243 14.27 2.54 20.33
N THR A 244 14.37 3.86 20.53
CA THR A 244 13.59 4.61 21.51
C THR A 244 12.21 5.01 20.98
N VAL A 245 11.45 5.77 21.77
CA VAL A 245 10.17 6.36 21.35
C VAL A 245 10.32 7.46 20.30
N GLN A 246 11.53 8.04 20.16
CA GLN A 246 11.77 9.19 19.27
C GLN A 246 11.42 8.94 17.81
N PRO A 247 11.83 7.82 17.15
CA PRO A 247 11.45 7.58 15.76
C PRO A 247 9.95 7.51 15.54
N ALA A 248 9.19 6.99 16.50
CA ALA A 248 7.73 6.94 16.41
C ALA A 248 7.09 8.33 16.50
N ILE A 249 7.64 9.21 17.36
CA ILE A 249 7.20 10.60 17.48
C ILE A 249 7.53 11.37 16.20
N TYR A 250 8.73 11.16 15.67
CA TYR A 250 9.20 11.80 14.44
C TYR A 250 8.41 11.31 13.21
N GLU A 251 8.10 10.02 13.14
CA GLU A 251 7.22 9.44 12.11
C GLU A 251 5.85 10.12 12.10
N LYS A 252 5.23 10.31 13.28
CA LYS A 252 3.98 11.05 13.42
C LYS A 252 4.12 12.48 12.90
N PHE A 253 5.14 13.21 13.38
CA PHE A 253 5.40 14.59 12.98
C PHE A 253 5.57 14.75 11.47
N VAL A 254 6.41 13.92 10.83
CA VAL A 254 6.64 13.99 9.38
C VAL A 254 5.37 13.71 8.57
N ASN A 255 4.53 12.79 9.06
CA ASN A 255 3.24 12.51 8.42
C ASN A 255 2.28 13.71 8.55
N GLU A 256 2.20 14.32 9.72
CA GLU A 256 1.39 15.53 9.97
C GLU A 256 1.89 16.70 9.12
N LEU A 257 3.20 16.92 9.07
CA LEU A 257 3.84 17.96 8.26
C LEU A 257 3.51 17.79 6.77
N GLY A 258 3.70 16.57 6.26
CA GLY A 258 3.40 16.26 4.87
C GLY A 258 1.92 16.45 4.52
N TYR A 259 1.02 16.06 5.41
CA TYR A 259 -0.43 16.26 5.24
C TYR A 259 -0.81 17.74 5.17
N ILE A 260 -0.28 18.56 6.08
CA ILE A 260 -0.54 20.00 6.12
C ILE A 260 0.05 20.68 4.88
N ALA A 261 1.32 20.42 4.58
CA ALA A 261 2.00 21.00 3.42
C ALA A 261 1.27 20.67 2.10
N HIS A 262 0.91 19.39 1.91
CA HIS A 262 0.13 18.97 0.74
C HIS A 262 -1.16 19.79 0.58
N ARG A 263 -1.95 19.89 1.64
CA ARG A 263 -3.23 20.61 1.59
C ARG A 263 -3.07 22.09 1.29
N ARG A 264 -2.08 22.72 1.91
CA ARG A 264 -1.79 24.16 1.69
C ARG A 264 -1.38 24.42 0.26
N ILE A 265 -0.47 23.62 -0.29
CA ILE A 265 0.03 23.75 -1.67
C ILE A 265 -1.11 23.54 -2.67
N VAL A 266 -1.89 22.47 -2.51
CA VAL A 266 -3.02 22.19 -3.42
C VAL A 266 -4.03 23.32 -3.38
N LYS A 267 -4.46 23.77 -2.20
CA LYS A 267 -5.45 24.84 -2.06
C LYS A 267 -4.96 26.20 -2.59
N ASP A 268 -3.68 26.52 -2.41
CA ASP A 268 -3.13 27.78 -2.96
C ASP A 268 -3.11 27.76 -4.49
N LEU A 269 -2.72 26.64 -5.10
CA LEU A 269 -2.74 26.47 -6.56
C LEU A 269 -4.18 26.47 -7.10
N GLU A 270 -5.09 25.78 -6.45
CA GLU A 270 -6.52 25.78 -6.84
C GLU A 270 -7.15 27.17 -6.81
N ARG A 271 -6.89 27.96 -5.77
CA ARG A 271 -7.38 29.36 -5.67
C ARG A 271 -6.85 30.28 -6.76
N ARG A 272 -5.65 29.96 -7.28
CA ARG A 272 -5.05 30.68 -8.40
C ARG A 272 -5.49 30.14 -9.76
N GLY A 273 -6.33 29.11 -9.77
CA GLY A 273 -6.77 28.44 -10.99
C GLY A 273 -5.63 27.68 -11.71
N VAL A 274 -4.57 27.32 -10.97
CA VAL A 274 -3.42 26.57 -11.48
C VAL A 274 -3.68 25.08 -11.38
N PRO A 275 -3.78 24.36 -12.49
CA PRO A 275 -3.94 22.91 -12.45
C PRO A 275 -2.71 22.23 -11.86
N VAL A 276 -2.95 21.22 -11.01
CA VAL A 276 -1.91 20.39 -10.38
C VAL A 276 -2.22 18.92 -10.58
N ALA A 277 -1.24 18.18 -11.10
CA ALA A 277 -1.41 16.73 -11.31
C ALA A 277 -1.35 15.96 -9.99
N ASP A 278 -0.39 16.32 -9.14
CA ASP A 278 -0.16 15.70 -7.84
C ASP A 278 0.75 16.58 -6.98
N VAL A 279 0.66 16.44 -5.68
CA VAL A 279 1.64 16.95 -4.72
C VAL A 279 2.07 15.77 -3.84
N LYS A 280 3.35 15.42 -3.87
CA LYS A 280 3.90 14.29 -3.10
C LYS A 280 4.87 14.79 -2.06
N TRP A 281 4.93 14.10 -0.96
CA TRP A 281 5.95 14.31 0.05
C TRP A 281 6.56 12.97 0.44
N HIS A 282 7.86 12.99 0.73
CA HIS A 282 8.61 11.81 1.12
C HIS A 282 9.59 12.16 2.23
N HIS A 283 9.71 11.26 3.17
CA HIS A 283 10.80 11.25 4.12
C HIS A 283 11.68 10.05 3.82
N ARG A 284 12.96 10.28 3.64
CA ARG A 284 13.97 9.25 3.41
C ARG A 284 15.01 9.30 4.51
N SER A 285 15.37 8.14 5.03
CA SER A 285 16.53 7.95 5.88
C SER A 285 17.48 7.01 5.15
N SER A 286 18.63 7.50 4.72
CA SER A 286 19.66 6.68 4.09
C SER A 286 20.42 5.88 5.14
N ALA A 287 20.48 4.57 4.99
CA ALA A 287 21.26 3.71 5.89
C ALA A 287 22.72 3.59 5.43
N ALA A 288 22.96 3.77 4.13
CA ALA A 288 24.29 3.78 3.54
C ALA A 288 24.52 5.07 2.75
N GLY A 289 25.67 5.63 2.84
CA GLY A 289 26.02 6.91 2.27
C GLY A 289 26.11 7.99 3.35
N PRO A 290 25.99 9.27 3.01
CA PRO A 290 25.95 10.34 3.99
C PRO A 290 24.90 10.00 5.05
N ARG A 291 25.23 10.17 6.31
CA ARG A 291 24.27 10.01 7.41
C ARG A 291 23.25 11.14 7.36
N GLU A 292 22.43 11.13 6.33
CA GLU A 292 21.43 12.15 6.07
C GLU A 292 20.02 11.57 6.04
N GLU A 293 19.11 12.40 6.49
CA GLU A 293 17.68 12.24 6.25
C GLU A 293 17.26 13.35 5.30
N SER A 294 16.27 13.11 4.46
CA SER A 294 15.69 14.15 3.63
C SER A 294 14.18 14.18 3.78
N PHE A 295 13.62 15.37 3.88
CA PHE A 295 12.21 15.65 3.68
C PHE A 295 12.05 16.33 2.33
N THR A 296 11.21 15.75 1.49
CA THR A 296 11.04 16.20 0.11
C THR A 296 9.57 16.46 -0.16
N ALA A 297 9.23 17.62 -0.73
CA ALA A 297 7.91 17.92 -1.25
C ALA A 297 8.02 18.18 -2.76
N THR A 298 7.18 17.56 -3.58
CA THR A 298 7.18 17.70 -5.04
C THR A 298 5.80 18.01 -5.56
N ALA A 299 5.65 19.14 -6.25
CA ALA A 299 4.43 19.49 -6.98
C ALA A 299 4.62 19.23 -8.48
N TYR A 300 3.61 18.63 -9.11
CA TYR A 300 3.58 18.33 -10.55
C TYR A 300 2.59 19.24 -11.26
N VAL A 301 3.10 20.09 -12.15
CA VAL A 301 2.34 21.15 -12.84
C VAL A 301 2.68 21.20 -14.33
N ASN A 302 2.08 22.11 -15.09
CA ASN A 302 2.53 22.39 -16.45
C ASN A 302 3.81 23.27 -16.42
N ASP A 303 4.64 23.21 -17.46
CA ASP A 303 5.87 24.03 -17.59
C ASP A 303 5.62 25.53 -17.31
N ALA A 304 4.53 26.07 -17.86
CA ALA A 304 4.16 27.48 -17.68
C ALA A 304 3.80 27.85 -16.22
N ASN A 305 3.47 26.90 -15.38
CA ASN A 305 3.03 27.12 -14.00
C ASN A 305 4.09 26.77 -12.95
N VAL A 306 5.34 26.52 -13.37
CA VAL A 306 6.41 26.12 -12.45
C VAL A 306 6.70 27.23 -11.42
N LEU A 307 6.77 28.50 -11.83
CA LEU A 307 7.00 29.61 -10.89
C LEU A 307 5.81 29.82 -9.94
N ASP A 308 4.57 29.55 -10.36
CA ASP A 308 3.39 29.54 -9.48
C ASP A 308 3.50 28.44 -8.43
N ALA A 309 3.95 27.25 -8.83
CA ALA A 309 4.16 26.12 -7.92
C ALA A 309 5.30 26.41 -6.92
N VAL A 310 6.41 27.00 -7.38
CA VAL A 310 7.50 27.49 -6.50
C VAL A 310 6.94 28.43 -5.44
N GLY A 311 6.14 29.43 -5.87
CA GLY A 311 5.52 30.40 -4.97
C GLY A 311 4.54 29.77 -3.98
N ALA A 312 3.69 28.84 -4.43
CA ALA A 312 2.74 28.14 -3.57
C ALA A 312 3.44 27.29 -2.50
N MET A 313 4.49 26.55 -2.90
CA MET A 313 5.31 25.75 -2.00
C MET A 313 6.06 26.65 -1.00
N ALA A 314 6.67 27.74 -1.47
CA ALA A 314 7.36 28.70 -0.61
C ALA A 314 6.43 29.28 0.47
N ARG A 315 5.22 29.72 0.11
CA ARG A 315 4.23 30.23 1.08
C ARG A 315 3.80 29.18 2.10
N ALA A 316 3.53 27.94 1.64
CA ALA A 316 3.10 26.85 2.51
C ALA A 316 4.16 26.53 3.58
N PHE A 317 5.42 26.46 3.18
CA PHE A 317 6.52 26.13 4.08
C PHE A 317 6.99 27.33 4.91
N ALA A 318 6.93 28.55 4.40
CA ALA A 318 7.23 29.75 5.18
C ALA A 318 6.26 29.91 6.38
N ALA A 319 4.99 29.61 6.19
CA ALA A 319 4.01 29.63 7.27
C ALA A 319 4.24 28.51 8.30
N LEU A 320 4.80 27.38 7.88
CA LEU A 320 5.22 26.29 8.78
C LEU A 320 6.46 26.68 9.60
N ASP A 321 7.45 27.30 8.97
CA ASP A 321 8.64 27.88 9.61
C ASP A 321 8.24 28.97 10.64
N ALA A 322 7.28 29.81 10.31
CA ALA A 322 6.74 30.83 11.21
C ALA A 322 5.83 30.26 12.35
N SER A 323 5.71 28.95 12.48
CA SER A 323 4.85 28.27 13.47
C SER A 323 3.36 28.63 13.38
N GLU A 324 2.85 28.87 12.19
CA GLU A 324 1.46 29.32 11.94
C GLU A 324 0.54 28.17 11.55
N VAL A 325 0.50 27.11 12.37
CA VAL A 325 -0.50 26.04 12.21
C VAL A 325 -1.65 26.28 13.17
N THR A 326 -2.86 26.31 12.64
CA THR A 326 -4.06 26.44 13.48
C THR A 326 -4.36 25.12 14.21
N LEU A 327 -5.03 25.21 15.35
CA LEU A 327 -5.42 24.03 16.11
C LEU A 327 -6.31 23.09 15.29
N ALA A 328 -7.22 23.63 14.49
CA ALA A 328 -8.09 22.82 13.63
C ALA A 328 -7.29 22.04 12.56
N GLU A 329 -6.33 22.71 11.91
CA GLU A 329 -5.45 22.11 10.90
C GLU A 329 -4.57 21.01 11.50
N TYR A 330 -3.98 21.28 12.65
CA TYR A 330 -3.19 20.29 13.39
C TYR A 330 -4.02 19.06 13.77
N CYS A 331 -5.21 19.26 14.33
CA CYS A 331 -6.11 18.17 14.73
C CYS A 331 -6.47 17.28 13.52
N LEU A 332 -6.76 17.88 12.36
CA LEU A 332 -7.04 17.10 11.14
C LEU A 332 -5.83 16.26 10.70
N ALA A 333 -4.63 16.84 10.73
CA ALA A 333 -3.41 16.11 10.37
C ALA A 333 -3.14 14.95 11.33
N ARG A 334 -3.25 15.22 12.63
CA ARG A 334 -3.15 14.22 13.70
C ARG A 334 -4.18 13.09 13.51
N ASP A 335 -5.43 13.44 13.30
CA ASP A 335 -6.52 12.47 13.22
C ASP A 335 -6.37 11.60 11.96
N ASN A 336 -5.88 12.16 10.86
CA ASN A 336 -5.53 11.40 9.67
C ASN A 336 -4.44 10.34 9.97
N TYR A 337 -3.34 10.75 10.60
CA TYR A 337 -2.27 9.83 10.98
C TYR A 337 -2.75 8.77 11.98
N MET A 338 -3.47 9.20 13.03
CA MET A 338 -3.94 8.30 14.08
C MET A 338 -4.95 7.27 13.56
N ASN A 339 -5.83 7.64 12.64
CA ASN A 339 -6.75 6.69 12.00
C ASN A 339 -6.01 5.65 11.14
N ALA A 340 -4.98 6.07 10.40
CA ALA A 340 -4.13 5.16 9.63
C ALA A 340 -3.38 4.18 10.57
N LEU A 341 -2.75 4.70 11.62
CA LEU A 341 -2.03 3.90 12.61
C LEU A 341 -2.96 2.95 13.37
N TYR A 342 -4.17 3.40 13.74
CA TYR A 342 -5.19 2.53 14.33
C TYR A 342 -5.54 1.38 13.38
N GLY A 343 -5.73 1.65 12.10
CA GLY A 343 -5.99 0.62 11.09
C GLY A 343 -4.89 -0.44 11.04
N LEU A 344 -3.62 -0.01 11.08
CA LEU A 344 -2.47 -0.92 11.14
C LEU A 344 -2.41 -1.70 12.45
N SER A 345 -2.70 -1.05 13.58
CA SER A 345 -2.67 -1.68 14.91
C SER A 345 -3.70 -2.81 15.06
N ARG A 346 -4.79 -2.72 14.31
CA ARG A 346 -5.90 -3.69 14.33
C ARG A 346 -5.89 -4.65 13.15
N SER A 347 -4.83 -4.64 12.35
CA SER A 347 -4.70 -5.60 11.25
C SER A 347 -4.74 -7.02 11.77
N VAL A 348 -5.71 -7.79 11.27
CA VAL A 348 -5.91 -9.20 11.65
C VAL A 348 -4.86 -10.10 11.01
N LEU A 349 -4.39 -9.70 9.82
CA LEU A 349 -3.40 -10.44 9.06
C LEU A 349 -1.99 -9.94 9.38
N LYS A 350 -1.28 -10.67 10.22
CA LYS A 350 0.15 -10.44 10.50
C LYS A 350 0.97 -11.35 9.57
N THR A 351 1.51 -10.79 8.51
CA THR A 351 2.28 -11.55 7.53
C THR A 351 3.70 -11.84 8.00
N ASN A 352 4.28 -12.96 7.54
CA ASN A 352 5.69 -13.25 7.80
C ASN A 352 6.60 -12.15 7.22
N THR A 353 6.24 -11.63 6.05
CA THR A 353 6.97 -10.56 5.37
C THR A 353 7.07 -9.28 6.20
N GLU A 354 6.00 -8.87 6.91
CA GLU A 354 6.02 -7.72 7.81
C GLU A 354 6.98 -7.92 8.98
N TYR A 355 6.94 -9.10 9.61
CA TYR A 355 7.87 -9.43 10.69
C TYR A 355 9.32 -9.46 10.20
N VAL A 356 9.59 -10.12 9.06
CA VAL A 356 10.93 -10.18 8.48
C VAL A 356 11.45 -8.78 8.17
N ASN A 357 10.64 -7.90 7.56
CA ASN A 357 11.05 -6.53 7.26
C ASN A 357 11.35 -5.72 8.53
N ARG A 358 10.57 -5.88 9.59
CA ARG A 358 10.79 -5.22 10.89
C ARG A 358 12.10 -5.68 11.53
N CYS A 359 12.37 -6.99 11.51
CA CYS A 359 13.61 -7.54 12.02
C CYS A 359 14.84 -7.10 11.21
N ILE A 360 14.72 -7.03 9.89
CA ILE A 360 15.78 -6.49 9.02
C ILE A 360 16.07 -5.03 9.35
N ALA A 361 15.04 -4.20 9.52
CA ALA A 361 15.21 -2.80 9.90
C ALA A 361 15.84 -2.64 11.28
N ALA A 362 15.46 -3.49 12.25
CA ALA A 362 16.09 -3.52 13.58
C ALA A 362 17.57 -3.85 13.48
N PHE A 363 17.95 -4.87 12.74
CA PHE A 363 19.35 -5.25 12.58
C PHE A 363 20.20 -4.20 11.86
N LEU A 364 19.68 -3.66 10.73
CA LEU A 364 20.45 -2.71 9.91
C LEU A 364 20.53 -1.32 10.53
N ARG A 365 19.47 -0.86 11.20
CA ARG A 365 19.27 0.53 11.60
C ARG A 365 18.99 0.70 13.09
N ASN A 366 19.03 -0.37 13.87
CA ASN A 366 18.58 -0.37 15.27
C ASN A 366 17.12 0.10 15.43
N ALA A 367 16.28 -0.12 14.43
CA ALA A 367 14.88 0.29 14.48
C ALA A 367 14.12 -0.48 15.57
N SER A 368 13.13 0.18 16.17
CA SER A 368 12.30 -0.45 17.20
C SER A 368 11.57 -1.69 16.70
N LEU A 369 11.58 -2.75 17.49
CA LEU A 369 10.80 -3.98 17.26
C LEU A 369 9.36 -3.88 17.77
N ALA A 370 8.93 -2.72 18.23
CA ALA A 370 7.57 -2.52 18.71
C ALA A 370 6.52 -2.80 17.63
N SER A 371 5.39 -3.35 18.05
CA SER A 371 4.25 -3.56 17.16
C SER A 371 3.56 -2.24 16.78
N PRO A 372 2.78 -2.19 15.70
CA PRO A 372 1.92 -1.04 15.41
C PRO A 372 0.95 -0.70 16.56
N GLU A 373 0.53 -1.70 17.32
CA GLU A 373 -0.31 -1.51 18.50
C GLU A 373 0.43 -0.75 19.61
N GLU A 374 1.68 -1.07 19.88
CA GLU A 374 2.49 -0.35 20.87
C GLU A 374 2.79 1.09 20.44
N LYS A 375 3.03 1.32 19.14
CA LYS A 375 3.15 2.68 18.59
C LYS A 375 1.84 3.47 18.77
N TYR A 376 0.70 2.84 18.49
CA TYR A 376 -0.62 3.47 18.70
C TYR A 376 -0.84 3.82 20.18
N LYS A 377 -0.58 2.89 21.10
CA LYS A 377 -0.66 3.12 22.54
C LYS A 377 0.22 4.29 23.00
N LEU A 378 1.45 4.39 22.50
CA LEU A 378 2.35 5.50 22.80
C LEU A 378 1.68 6.85 22.54
N HIS A 379 0.99 7.01 21.42
CA HIS A 379 0.38 8.28 21.05
C HIS A 379 -0.93 8.57 21.80
N VAL A 380 -1.72 7.52 22.08
CA VAL A 380 -2.97 7.66 22.86
C VAL A 380 -2.72 7.87 24.36
N SER A 381 -1.69 7.24 24.92
CA SER A 381 -1.40 7.31 26.38
C SER A 381 -0.78 8.64 26.82
N ARG A 382 -0.43 9.52 25.90
CA ARG A 382 0.07 10.85 26.24
C ARG A 382 -1.07 11.74 26.66
N ASP A 383 -1.08 12.10 27.92
CA ASP A 383 -2.04 13.07 28.52
C ASP A 383 -1.60 14.50 28.20
N LEU A 384 -1.64 14.85 26.90
CA LEU A 384 -1.31 16.17 26.39
C LEU A 384 -2.53 16.77 25.72
N SER A 385 -2.88 18.02 26.06
CA SER A 385 -3.95 18.72 25.33
C SER A 385 -3.57 18.90 23.85
N ASP A 386 -4.55 19.10 23.02
CA ASP A 386 -4.37 19.33 21.57
C ASP A 386 -3.48 20.56 21.31
N GLU A 387 -3.61 21.62 22.10
CA GLU A 387 -2.76 22.82 22.00
C GLU A 387 -1.31 22.52 22.39
N ALA A 388 -1.09 21.63 23.36
CA ALA A 388 0.26 21.23 23.74
C ALA A 388 0.92 20.43 22.63
N GLN A 389 0.20 19.49 22.02
CA GLN A 389 0.66 18.72 20.88
C GLN A 389 0.95 19.60 19.64
N MET A 390 0.06 20.57 19.35
CA MET A 390 0.26 21.53 18.27
C MET A 390 1.52 22.40 18.50
N ARG A 391 1.75 22.88 19.73
CA ARG A 391 2.99 23.61 20.06
C ARG A 391 4.24 22.78 19.84
N MET A 392 4.16 21.48 20.16
CA MET A 392 5.27 20.56 19.86
C MET A 392 5.50 20.41 18.37
N PHE A 393 4.43 20.22 17.60
CA PHE A 393 4.49 20.15 16.16
C PHE A 393 5.14 21.43 15.56
N ASN A 394 4.68 22.61 15.98
CA ASN A 394 5.23 23.89 15.51
C ASN A 394 6.73 24.03 15.83
N GLY A 395 7.15 23.65 17.03
CA GLY A 395 8.57 23.67 17.38
C GLY A 395 9.44 22.71 16.57
N MET A 396 8.88 21.55 16.17
CA MET A 396 9.58 20.61 15.28
C MET A 396 9.58 21.10 13.82
N ALA A 397 8.53 21.77 13.37
CA ALA A 397 8.44 22.35 12.05
C ALA A 397 9.46 23.50 11.87
N ASP A 398 9.54 24.44 12.83
CA ASP A 398 10.54 25.52 12.90
C ASP A 398 12.00 24.98 12.90
N ALA A 399 12.22 23.82 13.55
CA ALA A 399 13.55 23.21 13.56
C ALA A 399 13.93 22.47 12.26
N LEU A 400 12.94 21.99 11.48
CA LEU A 400 13.15 21.25 10.24
C LEU A 400 13.14 22.17 9.03
N ILE A 401 12.21 23.10 8.99
CA ILE A 401 11.94 23.95 7.83
C ILE A 401 12.72 25.26 7.96
N ASP A 402 13.51 25.57 6.94
CA ASP A 402 14.24 26.83 6.83
C ASP A 402 14.34 27.21 5.33
N GLY A 403 14.07 28.43 4.99
CA GLY A 403 14.10 28.90 3.61
C GLY A 403 15.49 29.02 2.99
N ARG A 404 16.56 28.70 3.74
CA ARG A 404 17.97 28.87 3.30
C ARG A 404 18.83 27.66 3.62
N VAL A 405 18.73 27.16 4.87
CA VAL A 405 19.65 26.14 5.40
C VAL A 405 19.27 24.76 4.89
N ASN A 406 20.23 24.07 4.29
CA ASN A 406 20.08 22.69 3.81
C ASN A 406 18.94 22.48 2.80
N LEU A 407 18.48 23.54 2.14
CA LEU A 407 17.39 23.49 1.16
C LEU A 407 17.94 23.38 -0.26
N THR A 408 17.37 22.48 -1.05
CA THR A 408 17.53 22.44 -2.50
C THR A 408 16.16 22.58 -3.15
N VAL A 409 16.03 23.51 -4.10
CA VAL A 409 14.83 23.71 -4.91
C VAL A 409 15.18 23.32 -6.34
N THR A 410 14.58 22.25 -6.84
CA THR A 410 14.83 21.72 -8.18
C THR A 410 13.57 21.78 -9.03
N SER A 411 13.68 22.33 -10.24
CA SER A 411 12.62 22.23 -11.25
C SER A 411 13.05 21.29 -12.38
N VAL A 412 12.10 20.50 -12.89
CA VAL A 412 12.28 19.71 -14.10
C VAL A 412 11.21 20.11 -15.10
N THR A 413 11.64 20.57 -16.28
CA THR A 413 10.76 21.09 -17.35
C THR A 413 11.06 20.45 -18.69
N SER A 414 10.16 20.58 -19.67
CA SER A 414 10.42 20.15 -21.06
C SER A 414 11.23 21.17 -21.85
N GLU A 415 11.13 22.45 -21.48
CA GLU A 415 11.76 23.59 -22.16
C GLU A 415 12.35 24.56 -21.13
N SER A 416 13.32 25.37 -21.56
CA SER A 416 13.94 26.42 -20.73
C SER A 416 13.08 27.68 -20.78
N LEU A 417 12.12 27.81 -19.88
CA LEU A 417 11.22 28.99 -19.80
C LEU A 417 11.67 30.04 -18.79
N PHE A 418 12.57 29.71 -17.89
CA PHE A 418 13.09 30.54 -16.80
C PHE A 418 14.46 29.98 -16.37
N ASN A 419 15.17 30.69 -15.51
CA ASN A 419 16.46 30.28 -14.97
C ASN A 419 16.42 30.18 -13.42
N GLU A 420 17.53 29.76 -12.81
CA GLU A 420 17.67 29.61 -11.35
C GLU A 420 17.43 30.94 -10.61
N THR A 421 17.80 32.09 -11.21
CA THR A 421 17.57 33.42 -10.62
C THR A 421 16.08 33.74 -10.58
N ASP A 422 15.34 33.47 -11.65
CA ASP A 422 13.89 33.67 -11.70
C ASP A 422 13.19 32.81 -10.67
N MET A 423 13.62 31.55 -10.54
CA MET A 423 13.08 30.59 -9.55
C MET A 423 13.37 31.03 -8.10
N SER A 424 14.63 31.48 -7.84
CA SER A 424 15.06 32.03 -6.55
C SER A 424 14.27 33.28 -6.16
N ASN A 425 14.10 34.21 -7.12
CA ASN A 425 13.31 35.42 -6.89
C ASN A 425 11.85 35.09 -6.57
N SER A 426 11.22 34.19 -7.32
CA SER A 426 9.86 33.77 -7.07
C SER A 426 9.72 33.09 -5.68
N PHE A 427 10.67 32.24 -5.32
CA PHE A 427 10.70 31.56 -4.02
C PHE A 427 10.80 32.56 -2.87
N TYR A 428 11.83 33.45 -2.87
CA TYR A 428 12.06 34.36 -1.76
C TYR A 428 11.01 35.47 -1.66
N ALA A 429 10.46 35.94 -2.77
CA ALA A 429 9.34 36.87 -2.75
C ALA A 429 8.11 36.25 -2.05
N ALA A 430 7.76 35.00 -2.42
CA ALA A 430 6.62 34.30 -1.83
C ALA A 430 6.88 33.88 -0.37
N TRP A 431 8.11 33.45 -0.06
CA TRP A 431 8.53 33.10 1.30
C TRP A 431 8.45 34.31 2.23
N GLY A 432 9.07 35.44 1.84
CA GLY A 432 9.08 36.64 2.65
C GLY A 432 7.70 37.26 2.84
N ASP A 433 6.86 37.26 1.81
CA ASP A 433 5.47 37.72 1.92
C ASP A 433 4.69 36.89 2.94
N SER A 434 4.78 35.57 2.85
CA SER A 434 4.09 34.66 3.80
C SER A 434 4.67 34.73 5.21
N TYR A 435 5.99 34.81 5.36
CA TYR A 435 6.66 34.83 6.66
C TYR A 435 6.42 36.11 7.46
N TYR A 436 6.40 37.29 6.79
CA TYR A 436 6.29 38.59 7.47
C TYR A 436 4.89 39.18 7.43
N ASN A 437 4.06 38.83 6.45
CA ASN A 437 2.75 39.41 6.23
C ASN A 437 1.64 38.37 6.41
N SER A 438 1.93 37.30 7.12
CA SER A 438 0.99 36.17 7.26
C SER A 438 -0.42 36.67 7.59
N SER A 439 -1.29 36.55 6.59
CA SER A 439 -2.70 36.44 6.82
C SER A 439 -2.91 35.03 7.39
N PRO A 440 -3.53 34.91 8.57
CA PRO A 440 -3.74 33.56 9.12
C PRO A 440 -4.34 32.70 8.02
N MET A 441 -3.81 31.46 7.89
CA MET A 441 -4.37 30.45 7.01
C MET A 441 -5.81 30.04 7.46
N ASP A 442 -6.35 30.73 8.46
CA ASP A 442 -7.72 30.62 8.97
C ASP A 442 -8.79 30.72 7.89
N ALA A 443 -8.52 31.51 6.84
CA ALA A 443 -9.39 31.56 5.65
C ALA A 443 -9.50 30.21 4.92
N PHE A 444 -8.63 29.23 5.20
CA PHE A 444 -8.77 27.88 4.69
C PHE A 444 -9.66 27.00 5.54
N TYR A 445 -9.98 27.42 6.78
CA TYR A 445 -10.66 26.63 7.79
C TYR A 445 -11.86 27.34 8.44
N GLU A 446 -12.44 28.36 7.75
CA GLU A 446 -13.74 28.89 8.18
C GLU A 446 -14.72 27.73 8.27
N LYS A 447 -15.25 27.50 9.48
CA LYS A 447 -16.30 26.49 9.70
C LYS A 447 -17.58 27.00 9.06
N PRO A 448 -18.03 26.49 7.91
CA PRO A 448 -19.34 26.85 7.41
C PRO A 448 -20.40 26.33 8.39
N ASP A 449 -21.51 27.05 8.47
CA ASP A 449 -22.68 26.63 9.25
C ASP A 449 -23.34 25.43 8.55
N PHE A 450 -22.92 24.21 8.91
CA PHE A 450 -23.49 22.99 8.37
C PHE A 450 -24.66 22.53 9.23
N GLN A 451 -25.85 22.53 8.64
CA GLN A 451 -27.04 22.05 9.31
C GLN A 451 -27.19 20.54 9.15
N TRP A 452 -26.94 19.77 10.21
CA TRP A 452 -27.12 18.32 10.21
C TRP A 452 -28.59 17.94 9.91
N PRO A 453 -28.84 16.88 9.10
CA PRO A 453 -30.18 16.33 8.92
C PRO A 453 -30.82 15.94 10.27
N GLY A 454 -32.05 16.36 10.48
CA GLY A 454 -32.84 15.94 11.64
C GLY A 454 -33.46 14.54 11.47
N TYR A 455 -34.36 14.21 12.39
CA TYR A 455 -35.11 12.94 12.33
C TYR A 455 -35.93 12.84 11.03
N GLY A 456 -35.97 11.63 10.49
CA GLY A 456 -36.81 11.32 9.34
C GLY A 456 -38.29 11.15 9.69
N ALA A 457 -39.09 10.82 8.68
CA ALA A 457 -40.48 10.43 8.90
C ALA A 457 -40.57 9.19 9.81
N LYS A 458 -41.59 9.10 10.63
CA LYS A 458 -41.78 7.94 11.53
C LYS A 458 -42.04 6.68 10.72
N VAL A 459 -41.15 5.70 10.84
CA VAL A 459 -41.28 4.33 10.25
C VAL A 459 -41.39 3.30 11.37
N LYS A 460 -41.94 2.12 11.05
CA LYS A 460 -42.02 1.01 11.98
C LYS A 460 -41.09 -0.12 11.48
N LEU A 461 -40.53 -0.88 12.40
CA LEU A 461 -39.88 -2.11 12.11
C LEU A 461 -40.94 -3.13 11.67
N ALA A 462 -40.86 -3.61 10.42
CA ALA A 462 -41.83 -4.51 9.84
C ALA A 462 -41.47 -5.98 10.14
N SER A 463 -40.21 -6.33 10.08
CA SER A 463 -39.74 -7.68 10.40
C SER A 463 -38.29 -7.70 10.88
N VAL A 464 -37.93 -8.74 11.64
CA VAL A 464 -36.56 -9.08 12.02
C VAL A 464 -36.31 -10.52 11.60
N LYS A 465 -35.28 -10.74 10.78
CA LYS A 465 -34.85 -12.08 10.30
C LYS A 465 -33.36 -12.27 10.54
N THR A 466 -32.91 -13.49 10.56
CA THR A 466 -31.47 -13.78 10.61
C THR A 466 -30.91 -13.89 9.19
N ASP A 467 -29.81 -13.21 8.92
CA ASP A 467 -29.07 -13.38 7.68
C ASP A 467 -28.33 -14.73 7.67
N PRO A 468 -28.66 -15.65 6.76
CA PRO A 468 -28.11 -17.02 6.82
C PRO A 468 -26.62 -17.10 6.54
N MET A 469 -26.01 -16.09 5.88
CA MET A 469 -24.59 -16.07 5.58
C MET A 469 -23.77 -15.51 6.76
N SER A 470 -24.17 -14.35 7.26
CA SER A 470 -23.40 -13.67 8.30
C SER A 470 -23.84 -13.99 9.73
N GLY A 471 -25.04 -14.55 9.89
CA GLY A 471 -25.66 -14.71 11.20
C GLY A 471 -26.15 -13.40 11.82
N GLY A 472 -26.07 -12.30 11.11
CA GLY A 472 -26.55 -10.99 11.56
C GLY A 472 -28.07 -10.83 11.48
N SER A 473 -28.60 -9.74 12.05
CA SER A 473 -30.03 -9.44 12.03
C SER A 473 -30.38 -8.61 10.78
N ILE A 474 -31.35 -9.05 10.01
CA ILE A 474 -31.97 -8.27 8.93
C ILE A 474 -33.15 -7.53 9.51
N LEU A 475 -33.06 -6.20 9.57
CA LEU A 475 -34.11 -5.30 10.04
C LEU A 475 -34.81 -4.70 8.82
N GLU A 476 -36.08 -5.05 8.60
CA GLU A 476 -36.90 -4.53 7.51
C GLU A 476 -37.87 -3.49 8.04
N TYR A 477 -37.92 -2.31 7.42
CA TYR A 477 -38.78 -1.20 7.81
C TYR A 477 -39.97 -1.04 6.86
N THR A 478 -41.03 -0.41 7.32
CA THR A 478 -42.28 -0.23 6.56
C THR A 478 -42.13 0.59 5.28
N ASN A 479 -41.07 1.37 5.14
CA ASN A 479 -40.72 2.10 3.92
C ASN A 479 -39.85 1.28 2.94
N GLY A 480 -39.62 0.00 3.22
CA GLY A 480 -38.85 -0.91 2.39
C GLY A 480 -37.33 -0.86 2.59
N ILE A 481 -36.81 0.01 3.45
CA ILE A 481 -35.39 0.05 3.80
C ILE A 481 -35.03 -1.21 4.59
N ARG A 482 -33.91 -1.79 4.24
CA ARG A 482 -33.33 -2.98 4.92
C ARG A 482 -32.00 -2.59 5.54
N VAL A 483 -31.84 -2.92 6.82
CA VAL A 483 -30.56 -2.77 7.54
C VAL A 483 -30.09 -4.13 8.02
N ILE A 484 -28.85 -4.50 7.73
CA ILE A 484 -28.24 -5.70 8.24
C ILE A 484 -27.25 -5.33 9.32
N HIS A 485 -27.50 -5.79 10.54
CA HIS A 485 -26.59 -5.62 11.65
C HIS A 485 -25.89 -6.95 11.97
N LYS A 486 -24.59 -7.00 11.74
CA LYS A 486 -23.73 -8.08 12.21
C LYS A 486 -23.02 -7.66 13.49
N LYS A 487 -23.40 -8.28 14.59
CA LYS A 487 -22.75 -8.04 15.88
C LYS A 487 -21.43 -8.82 15.96
N MET A 488 -20.32 -8.10 16.17
CA MET A 488 -19.02 -8.68 16.49
C MET A 488 -18.17 -7.65 17.23
N ASN A 489 -17.05 -8.09 17.84
CA ASN A 489 -16.14 -7.15 18.49
C ASN A 489 -15.48 -6.27 17.43
N THR A 490 -15.63 -4.94 17.57
CA THR A 490 -15.09 -3.92 16.67
C THR A 490 -14.31 -2.84 17.43
N ASP A 491 -14.05 -3.08 18.72
CA ASP A 491 -13.40 -2.13 19.62
C ASP A 491 -14.04 -0.73 19.61
N GLY A 492 -15.36 -0.72 19.62
CA GLY A 492 -16.15 0.51 19.69
C GLY A 492 -16.29 1.25 18.35
N LYS A 493 -16.01 0.61 17.22
CA LYS A 493 -16.27 1.17 15.88
C LYS A 493 -17.48 0.53 15.23
N ILE A 494 -18.06 1.26 14.30
CA ILE A 494 -19.05 0.80 13.33
C ILE A 494 -18.36 0.79 11.96
N TYR A 495 -18.27 -0.36 11.33
CA TYR A 495 -17.94 -0.48 9.92
C TYR A 495 -19.23 -0.61 9.13
N TRP A 496 -19.36 0.16 8.07
CA TRP A 496 -20.66 0.29 7.43
C TRP A 496 -20.58 0.38 5.90
N ALA A 497 -21.67 0.03 5.24
CA ALA A 497 -21.92 0.33 3.85
C ALA A 497 -23.39 0.59 3.56
N MET A 498 -23.67 1.45 2.58
CA MET A 498 -24.92 1.50 1.84
C MET A 498 -24.63 0.89 0.47
N ALA A 499 -25.12 -0.30 0.21
CA ALA A 499 -24.91 -1.03 -1.03
C ALA A 499 -26.19 -1.00 -1.86
N LEU A 500 -26.14 -0.31 -3.00
CA LEU A 500 -27.29 -0.05 -3.88
C LEU A 500 -27.13 -0.79 -5.20
N ASN A 501 -28.22 -1.35 -5.70
CA ASN A 501 -28.29 -1.87 -7.06
C ASN A 501 -28.20 -0.75 -8.07
N GLY A 502 -27.41 -0.91 -9.09
CA GLY A 502 -27.14 0.09 -10.14
C GLY A 502 -25.76 0.69 -10.03
N GLY A 503 -25.06 0.72 -11.15
CA GLY A 503 -23.73 1.27 -11.27
C GLY A 503 -23.55 2.00 -12.60
N TYR A 504 -22.31 2.36 -12.94
CA TYR A 504 -22.05 3.16 -14.14
C TYR A 504 -22.49 2.46 -15.47
N GLY A 505 -22.68 1.13 -15.46
CA GLY A 505 -23.24 0.42 -16.61
C GLY A 505 -24.68 0.83 -16.97
N SER A 506 -25.41 1.46 -16.04
CA SER A 506 -26.76 1.98 -16.26
C SER A 506 -26.80 3.42 -16.79
N ILE A 507 -25.65 4.10 -16.86
CA ILE A 507 -25.56 5.48 -17.35
C ILE A 507 -25.57 5.46 -18.88
N PRO A 508 -26.56 6.09 -19.53
CA PRO A 508 -26.58 6.14 -20.97
C PRO A 508 -25.47 7.02 -21.54
N ASN A 509 -24.97 6.66 -22.71
CA ASN A 509 -24.03 7.47 -23.49
C ASN A 509 -22.72 7.86 -22.77
N LEU A 510 -22.19 7.01 -21.88
CA LEU A 510 -20.83 7.16 -21.39
C LEU A 510 -19.83 7.02 -22.54
N SER A 511 -18.81 7.86 -22.53
CA SER A 511 -17.64 7.68 -23.40
C SER A 511 -16.71 6.58 -22.84
N ASP A 512 -15.77 6.12 -23.65
CA ASP A 512 -14.81 5.10 -23.24
C ASP A 512 -14.06 5.52 -21.97
N GLY A 513 -14.11 4.69 -20.94
CA GLY A 513 -13.43 4.90 -19.67
C GLY A 513 -14.07 5.93 -18.72
N GLU A 514 -15.11 6.66 -19.13
CA GLU A 514 -15.82 7.60 -18.23
C GLU A 514 -16.41 6.90 -16.99
N GLY A 515 -16.78 5.61 -17.09
CA GLY A 515 -17.33 4.85 -15.98
C GLY A 515 -16.40 4.81 -14.74
N ALA A 516 -15.10 4.82 -14.97
CA ALA A 516 -14.09 4.80 -13.89
C ALA A 516 -14.07 6.06 -13.02
N TYR A 517 -14.63 7.16 -13.50
CA TYR A 517 -14.66 8.46 -12.81
C TYR A 517 -15.95 8.72 -12.05
N VAL A 518 -16.95 7.85 -12.18
CA VAL A 518 -18.25 8.09 -11.54
C VAL A 518 -18.13 8.11 -10.02
N GLY A 519 -17.27 7.24 -9.46
CA GLY A 519 -17.00 7.26 -8.02
C GLY A 519 -16.36 8.58 -7.54
N ASP A 520 -15.38 9.09 -8.29
CA ASP A 520 -14.69 10.34 -7.94
C ASP A 520 -15.62 11.55 -7.97
N TYR A 521 -16.60 11.57 -8.90
CA TYR A 521 -17.53 12.68 -9.02
C TYR A 521 -18.29 13.00 -7.72
N PHE A 522 -18.53 11.98 -6.91
CA PHE A 522 -19.16 12.19 -5.60
C PHE A 522 -18.36 13.12 -4.69
N SER A 523 -17.05 12.98 -4.68
CA SER A 523 -16.14 13.82 -3.86
C SER A 523 -15.95 15.25 -4.41
N LEU A 524 -16.52 15.55 -5.58
CA LEU A 524 -16.48 16.87 -6.21
C LEU A 524 -17.79 17.66 -6.01
N CYS A 525 -18.78 17.09 -5.32
CA CYS A 525 -20.08 17.70 -5.10
C CYS A 525 -20.13 18.41 -3.76
N ARG A 526 -20.89 19.48 -3.68
CA ARG A 526 -21.27 20.10 -2.40
C ARG A 526 -22.25 19.20 -1.64
N ILE A 527 -22.14 19.20 -0.32
CA ILE A 527 -23.04 18.47 0.57
C ILE A 527 -23.68 19.49 1.53
N GLY A 528 -25.00 19.73 1.38
CA GLY A 528 -25.71 20.69 2.21
C GLY A 528 -25.14 22.11 2.12
N GLY A 529 -24.72 22.54 0.94
CA GLY A 529 -24.16 23.85 0.65
C GLY A 529 -22.67 24.02 0.94
N VAL A 530 -22.00 23.04 1.60
CA VAL A 530 -20.55 23.09 1.86
C VAL A 530 -19.76 22.26 0.87
N GLU A 531 -18.53 22.66 0.57
CA GLU A 531 -17.63 21.91 -0.30
C GLU A 531 -17.37 20.49 0.23
N ALA A 532 -17.21 19.51 -0.67
CA ALA A 532 -17.00 18.12 -0.29
C ALA A 532 -15.75 17.92 0.58
N SER A 533 -14.67 18.64 0.29
CA SER A 533 -13.43 18.61 1.08
C SER A 533 -13.70 19.04 2.52
N TYR A 534 -14.47 20.09 2.70
CA TYR A 534 -14.81 20.61 4.02
C TYR A 534 -15.76 19.67 4.78
N PHE A 535 -16.77 19.13 4.09
CA PHE A 535 -17.65 18.12 4.66
C PHE A 535 -16.87 16.88 5.13
N SER A 536 -15.89 16.46 4.33
CA SER A 536 -14.99 15.37 4.68
C SER A 536 -14.15 15.65 5.92
N ASP A 537 -13.65 16.89 6.07
CA ASP A 537 -12.89 17.33 7.25
C ASP A 537 -13.77 17.34 8.52
N MET A 538 -15.03 17.81 8.40
CA MET A 538 -15.99 17.75 9.51
C MET A 538 -16.25 16.31 9.96
N LEU A 539 -16.39 15.38 9.02
CA LEU A 539 -16.58 13.98 9.35
C LEU A 539 -15.33 13.38 9.99
N LEU A 540 -14.14 13.70 9.47
CA LEU A 540 -12.89 13.21 10.01
C LEU A 540 -12.66 13.65 11.46
N SER A 541 -13.02 14.88 11.81
CA SER A 541 -12.96 15.38 13.20
C SER A 541 -13.88 14.63 14.16
N GLU A 542 -14.92 13.98 13.64
CA GLU A 542 -15.82 13.10 14.40
C GLU A 542 -15.41 11.61 14.29
N GLY A 543 -14.27 11.32 13.66
CA GLY A 543 -13.79 9.96 13.39
C GLY A 543 -14.64 9.20 12.36
N ILE A 544 -15.48 9.90 11.59
CA ILE A 544 -16.36 9.31 10.57
C ILE A 544 -15.69 9.39 9.21
N THR A 545 -15.72 8.30 8.47
CA THR A 545 -15.23 8.23 7.08
C THR A 545 -16.36 7.84 6.14
N ILE A 546 -16.40 8.45 4.95
CA ILE A 546 -17.31 8.10 3.84
C ILE A 546 -16.50 8.06 2.55
N ASP A 547 -16.62 6.96 1.83
CA ASP A 547 -16.03 6.74 0.51
C ASP A 547 -17.10 6.21 -0.45
N ALA A 548 -17.17 6.75 -1.67
CA ALA A 548 -18.10 6.32 -2.70
C ALA A 548 -17.39 5.45 -3.73
N ARG A 549 -17.88 4.25 -3.95
CA ARG A 549 -17.39 3.31 -4.97
C ARG A 549 -18.51 2.96 -5.92
N VAL A 550 -18.30 3.20 -7.18
CA VAL A 550 -19.28 2.87 -8.20
C VAL A 550 -18.69 1.82 -9.14
N GLY A 551 -19.24 0.63 -9.07
CA GLY A 551 -18.94 -0.47 -9.99
C GLY A 551 -19.84 -0.46 -11.22
N LEU A 552 -19.70 -1.47 -12.05
CA LEU A 552 -20.52 -1.61 -13.26
C LEU A 552 -22.03 -1.76 -12.93
N THR A 553 -22.35 -2.51 -11.88
CA THR A 553 -23.73 -2.91 -11.51
C THR A 553 -24.16 -2.48 -10.13
N ALA A 554 -23.27 -1.88 -9.36
CA ALA A 554 -23.51 -1.49 -7.96
C ALA A 554 -22.89 -0.15 -7.61
N THR A 555 -23.56 0.56 -6.71
CA THR A 555 -23.04 1.76 -6.03
C THR A 555 -22.91 1.46 -4.55
N MET A 556 -21.76 1.76 -3.97
CA MET A 556 -21.48 1.57 -2.56
C MET A 556 -20.97 2.86 -1.93
N PHE A 557 -21.57 3.26 -0.81
CA PHE A 557 -20.97 4.19 0.12
C PHE A 557 -20.47 3.39 1.31
N THR A 558 -19.22 3.55 1.68
CA THR A 558 -18.57 2.73 2.73
C THR A 558 -17.78 3.59 3.69
N GLY A 559 -17.55 3.08 4.89
CA GLY A 559 -16.71 3.80 5.84
C GLY A 559 -16.69 3.18 7.23
N SER A 560 -16.26 3.99 8.18
CA SER A 560 -16.28 3.66 9.61
C SER A 560 -16.66 4.86 10.46
N ALA A 561 -17.13 4.61 11.68
CA ALA A 561 -17.43 5.63 12.66
C ALA A 561 -17.20 5.09 14.08
N PRO A 562 -16.88 5.91 15.08
CA PRO A 562 -17.00 5.51 16.48
C PRO A 562 -18.47 5.18 16.81
N LYS A 563 -18.72 4.18 17.65
CA LYS A 563 -20.08 3.81 18.03
C LYS A 563 -20.82 4.94 18.77
N ASP A 564 -20.09 5.78 19.49
CA ASP A 564 -20.65 6.91 20.21
C ASP A 564 -21.12 8.01 19.25
N ASN A 565 -20.61 8.02 18.01
CA ASN A 565 -21.03 8.91 16.92
C ASN A 565 -22.00 8.23 15.93
N ALA A 566 -22.70 7.16 16.35
CA ALA A 566 -23.64 6.42 15.48
C ALA A 566 -24.77 7.33 14.96
N GLU A 567 -25.23 8.26 15.76
CA GLU A 567 -26.26 9.25 15.36
C GLU A 567 -25.73 10.18 14.27
N LYS A 568 -24.54 10.75 14.46
CA LYS A 568 -23.88 11.57 13.43
C LYS A 568 -23.59 10.80 12.15
N LEU A 569 -23.23 9.52 12.24
CA LEU A 569 -23.09 8.69 11.07
C LEU A 569 -24.39 8.60 10.25
N LEU A 570 -25.54 8.39 10.91
CA LEU A 570 -26.84 8.33 10.21
C LEU A 570 -27.20 9.69 9.61
N GLN A 571 -26.90 10.78 10.29
CA GLN A 571 -27.07 12.15 9.77
C GLN A 571 -26.16 12.38 8.54
N ALA A 572 -24.91 11.94 8.59
CA ALA A 572 -23.98 12.02 7.46
C ALA A 572 -24.48 11.20 6.26
N MET A 573 -24.99 9.98 6.49
CA MET A 573 -25.59 9.16 5.43
C MET A 573 -26.77 9.88 4.78
N LEU A 574 -27.64 10.52 5.56
CA LEU A 574 -28.75 11.32 5.04
C LEU A 574 -28.27 12.58 4.30
N ALA A 575 -27.21 13.23 4.77
CA ALA A 575 -26.65 14.40 4.10
C ALA A 575 -26.16 14.02 2.70
N VAL A 576 -25.33 12.98 2.56
CA VAL A 576 -24.77 12.56 1.28
C VAL A 576 -25.81 12.03 0.29
N THR A 577 -26.92 11.47 0.79
CA THR A 577 -27.98 10.95 -0.08
C THR A 577 -29.00 12.01 -0.48
N ASN A 578 -29.30 12.99 0.38
CA ASN A 578 -30.40 13.91 0.19
C ASN A 578 -30.00 15.35 -0.12
N ARG A 579 -28.76 15.75 0.19
CA ARG A 579 -28.33 17.16 0.14
C ARG A 579 -27.08 17.35 -0.74
N ARG A 580 -26.86 16.49 -1.69
CA ARG A 580 -25.77 16.58 -2.67
C ARG A 580 -26.13 17.59 -3.76
N GLU A 581 -25.20 18.44 -4.13
CA GLU A 581 -25.32 19.45 -5.17
C GLU A 581 -24.07 19.43 -6.06
N ALA A 582 -24.24 19.56 -7.38
CA ALA A 582 -23.13 19.64 -8.32
C ALA A 582 -22.32 20.94 -8.09
N ASP A 583 -20.99 20.84 -8.24
CA ASP A 583 -20.07 21.98 -8.24
C ASP A 583 -19.30 22.03 -9.56
N PRO A 584 -19.77 22.85 -10.56
CA PRO A 584 -19.16 22.91 -11.88
C PRO A 584 -17.72 23.43 -11.88
N ASP A 585 -17.38 24.34 -10.95
CA ASP A 585 -16.05 24.96 -10.90
C ASP A 585 -15.03 23.95 -10.41
N VAL A 586 -15.35 23.22 -9.33
CA VAL A 586 -14.53 22.14 -8.80
C VAL A 586 -14.36 21.03 -9.85
N PHE A 587 -15.42 20.68 -10.58
CA PHE A 587 -15.33 19.68 -11.66
C PHE A 587 -14.42 20.14 -12.82
N SER A 588 -14.48 21.40 -13.21
CA SER A 588 -13.64 21.95 -14.29
C SER A 588 -12.15 21.88 -13.94
N LEU A 589 -11.80 22.21 -12.71
CA LEU A 589 -10.44 22.10 -12.21
C LEU A 589 -10.00 20.62 -12.12
N TYR A 590 -10.85 19.75 -11.58
CA TYR A 590 -10.61 18.31 -11.54
C TYR A 590 -10.31 17.74 -12.94
N LEU A 591 -11.07 18.17 -13.95
CA LEU A 591 -10.86 17.74 -15.33
C LEU A 591 -9.46 18.13 -15.85
N ALA A 592 -9.00 19.34 -15.53
CA ALA A 592 -7.67 19.79 -15.90
C ALA A 592 -6.57 19.02 -15.16
N ASN A 593 -6.73 18.82 -13.85
CA ASN A 593 -5.81 18.07 -13.00
C ASN A 593 -5.70 16.61 -13.47
N GLU A 594 -6.82 15.95 -13.80
CA GLU A 594 -6.83 14.57 -14.22
C GLU A 594 -6.16 14.36 -15.58
N LYS A 595 -6.34 15.27 -16.53
CA LYS A 595 -5.62 15.23 -17.82
C LYS A 595 -4.10 15.23 -17.59
N MET A 596 -3.62 16.02 -16.65
CA MET A 596 -2.20 16.12 -16.33
C MET A 596 -1.72 14.88 -15.57
N ARG A 597 -2.54 14.37 -14.62
CA ARG A 597 -2.24 13.13 -13.88
C ARG A 597 -2.10 11.92 -14.79
N LEU A 598 -2.92 11.83 -15.84
CA LEU A 598 -2.82 10.76 -16.83
C LEU A 598 -1.51 10.84 -17.63
N ARG A 599 -1.04 12.06 -17.98
CA ARG A 599 0.27 12.24 -18.62
C ARG A 599 1.41 11.84 -17.67
N LEU A 600 1.38 12.32 -16.42
CA LEU A 600 2.38 12.01 -15.40
C LEU A 600 2.54 10.50 -15.20
N ASN A 601 1.44 9.76 -15.29
CA ASN A 601 1.39 8.32 -15.02
C ASN A 601 1.29 7.46 -16.28
N LYS A 602 1.60 8.00 -17.49
CA LYS A 602 1.45 7.28 -18.76
C LYS A 602 2.22 5.95 -18.81
N ASP A 603 3.40 5.89 -18.18
CA ASP A 603 4.26 4.71 -18.14
C ASP A 603 4.07 3.88 -16.87
N SER A 604 3.08 4.22 -16.04
CA SER A 604 2.79 3.50 -14.82
C SER A 604 2.22 2.10 -15.09
N ARG A 605 2.39 1.19 -14.12
CA ARG A 605 1.72 -0.12 -14.17
C ARG A 605 0.20 0.02 -14.36
N GLN A 606 -0.42 1.04 -13.78
CA GLN A 606 -1.86 1.25 -13.89
C GLN A 606 -2.27 1.65 -15.31
N ALA A 607 -1.48 2.48 -16.00
CA ALA A 607 -1.69 2.81 -17.40
C ALA A 607 -1.54 1.57 -18.30
N ARG A 608 -0.56 0.71 -18.03
CA ARG A 608 -0.41 -0.57 -18.75
C ARG A 608 -1.60 -1.50 -18.53
N LEU A 609 -2.05 -1.66 -17.28
CA LEU A 609 -3.26 -2.46 -16.99
C LEU A 609 -4.49 -1.96 -17.73
N ALA A 610 -4.60 -0.67 -17.90
CA ALA A 610 -5.70 -0.07 -18.64
C ALA A 610 -5.59 -0.27 -20.17
N ALA A 611 -4.39 -0.24 -20.72
CA ALA A 611 -4.14 -0.65 -22.10
C ALA A 611 -4.50 -2.13 -22.30
N ILE A 612 -4.11 -2.98 -21.35
CA ILE A 612 -4.48 -4.40 -21.31
C ILE A 612 -5.99 -4.58 -21.35
N ASP A 613 -6.73 -3.89 -20.48
CA ASP A 613 -8.19 -3.97 -20.45
C ASP A 613 -8.83 -3.57 -21.78
N THR A 614 -8.27 -2.55 -22.44
CA THR A 614 -8.69 -2.12 -23.78
C THR A 614 -8.48 -3.19 -24.84
N ILE A 615 -7.32 -3.83 -24.78
CA ILE A 615 -6.91 -4.87 -25.73
C ILE A 615 -7.69 -6.16 -25.47
N MET A 616 -7.93 -6.52 -24.20
CA MET A 616 -8.67 -7.72 -23.81
C MET A 616 -10.12 -7.70 -24.25
N CYS A 617 -10.73 -6.53 -24.37
CA CYS A 617 -12.12 -6.40 -24.84
C CYS A 617 -12.28 -5.17 -25.74
N PRO A 618 -11.93 -5.28 -27.04
CA PRO A 618 -12.03 -4.18 -27.99
C PRO A 618 -13.46 -3.65 -28.08
N GLY A 619 -13.60 -2.33 -28.05
CA GLY A 619 -14.90 -1.65 -28.15
C GLY A 619 -15.78 -1.72 -26.90
N TYR A 620 -15.29 -2.29 -25.80
CA TYR A 620 -15.99 -2.26 -24.52
C TYR A 620 -15.76 -0.93 -23.81
N LYS A 621 -16.75 -0.07 -23.80
CA LYS A 621 -16.64 1.30 -23.28
C LYS A 621 -16.78 1.41 -21.75
N TYR A 622 -17.28 0.38 -21.09
CA TYR A 622 -17.53 0.38 -19.64
C TYR A 622 -16.33 -0.11 -18.82
N SER A 623 -15.13 0.20 -19.28
CA SER A 623 -13.91 -0.08 -18.50
C SER A 623 -13.92 0.68 -17.18
N TRP A 624 -13.45 0.03 -16.11
CA TRP A 624 -13.24 0.64 -14.80
C TRP A 624 -11.89 1.36 -14.69
N MET A 625 -11.10 1.34 -15.77
CA MET A 625 -9.73 1.88 -15.76
C MET A 625 -9.71 3.33 -16.25
N LYS A 626 -9.14 4.22 -15.47
CA LYS A 626 -9.08 5.68 -15.72
C LYS A 626 -8.20 6.12 -16.89
N SER A 627 -7.40 5.28 -17.44
CA SER A 627 -6.32 5.66 -18.38
C SER A 627 -6.75 6.06 -19.78
N ARG A 628 -8.03 5.98 -20.11
CA ARG A 628 -8.46 6.24 -21.51
C ARG A 628 -8.64 7.71 -21.86
N GLY A 629 -8.42 8.64 -20.91
CA GLY A 629 -8.28 10.07 -21.17
C GLY A 629 -9.44 10.78 -21.84
N LYS A 630 -10.63 10.19 -21.86
CA LYS A 630 -11.82 10.75 -22.55
C LYS A 630 -12.83 11.38 -21.60
N LEU A 631 -12.40 11.75 -20.40
CA LEU A 631 -13.26 12.50 -19.48
C LEU A 631 -13.64 13.84 -20.11
N THR A 632 -14.93 14.10 -20.27
CA THR A 632 -15.45 15.29 -20.94
C THR A 632 -16.25 16.18 -19.97
N PRO A 633 -16.41 17.47 -20.27
CA PRO A 633 -17.29 18.34 -19.46
C PRO A 633 -18.73 17.84 -19.35
N ALA A 634 -19.24 17.14 -20.38
CA ALA A 634 -20.58 16.55 -20.37
C ALA A 634 -20.74 15.39 -19.37
N PHE A 635 -19.66 14.83 -18.86
CA PHE A 635 -19.69 13.75 -17.88
C PHE A 635 -20.35 14.18 -16.56
N ALA A 636 -20.09 15.40 -16.09
CA ALA A 636 -20.67 15.90 -14.83
C ALA A 636 -22.20 15.75 -14.78
N ALA A 637 -22.89 16.17 -15.85
CA ALA A 637 -24.35 16.06 -15.92
C ALA A 637 -24.84 14.59 -15.92
N LYS A 638 -24.09 13.68 -16.57
CA LYS A 638 -24.41 12.24 -16.56
C LYS A 638 -24.24 11.63 -15.18
N ALA A 639 -23.14 11.95 -14.50
CA ALA A 639 -22.84 11.47 -13.15
C ALA A 639 -23.84 12.04 -12.12
N ASP A 640 -24.20 13.32 -12.23
CA ASP A 640 -25.17 13.96 -11.38
C ASP A 640 -26.56 13.33 -11.47
N ALA A 641 -27.06 13.14 -12.70
CA ALA A 641 -28.32 12.46 -12.96
C ALA A 641 -28.31 11.00 -12.43
N PHE A 642 -27.19 10.31 -12.56
CA PHE A 642 -27.03 8.97 -12.04
C PHE A 642 -27.13 8.93 -10.52
N TYR A 643 -26.37 9.75 -9.81
CA TYR A 643 -26.41 9.78 -8.34
C TYR A 643 -27.79 10.19 -7.80
N SER A 644 -28.44 11.17 -8.42
CA SER A 644 -29.80 11.56 -8.08
C SER A 644 -30.76 10.38 -8.21
N ALA A 645 -30.69 9.64 -9.34
CA ALA A 645 -31.51 8.46 -9.54
C ALA A 645 -31.22 7.32 -8.56
N GLN A 646 -29.94 7.15 -8.12
CA GLN A 646 -29.56 6.13 -7.14
C GLN A 646 -30.09 6.46 -5.74
N THR A 647 -29.94 7.71 -5.29
CA THR A 647 -30.33 8.13 -3.93
C THR A 647 -31.83 8.30 -3.72
N GLU A 648 -32.62 8.37 -4.82
CA GLU A 648 -34.09 8.36 -4.73
C GLU A 648 -34.73 7.00 -4.41
N LYS A 649 -33.94 5.91 -4.50
CA LYS A 649 -34.43 4.52 -4.34
C LYS A 649 -33.58 3.71 -3.39
N MET A 650 -33.35 4.23 -2.20
CA MET A 650 -32.51 3.58 -1.17
C MET A 650 -33.05 2.23 -0.71
N ASN A 651 -34.35 1.95 -0.93
CA ASN A 651 -34.97 0.65 -0.69
C ASN A 651 -34.57 -0.44 -1.73
N ASP A 652 -33.90 -0.07 -2.83
CA ASP A 652 -33.38 -1.02 -3.84
C ASP A 652 -32.00 -1.59 -3.47
N GLY A 653 -31.57 -1.34 -2.26
CA GLY A 653 -30.30 -1.75 -1.69
C GLY A 653 -30.42 -2.24 -0.26
N VAL A 654 -29.30 -2.16 0.44
CA VAL A 654 -29.16 -2.55 1.84
C VAL A 654 -28.19 -1.63 2.57
N ILE A 655 -28.51 -1.28 3.81
CA ILE A 655 -27.58 -0.63 4.75
C ILE A 655 -26.95 -1.76 5.60
N ILE A 656 -25.65 -1.78 5.69
CA ILE A 656 -24.87 -2.81 6.39
C ILE A 656 -24.15 -2.13 7.55
N LEU A 657 -24.30 -2.65 8.75
CA LEU A 657 -23.61 -2.18 9.95
C LEU A 657 -22.95 -3.38 10.64
N VAL A 658 -21.64 -3.33 10.80
CA VAL A 658 -20.85 -4.34 11.53
C VAL A 658 -20.27 -3.65 12.76
N SER A 659 -20.75 -4.01 13.97
CA SER A 659 -20.35 -3.32 15.19
C SER A 659 -20.57 -4.17 16.44
N ASP A 660 -20.02 -3.73 17.57
CA ASP A 660 -20.28 -4.28 18.90
C ASP A 660 -21.50 -3.66 19.59
N MET A 661 -22.25 -2.79 18.92
CA MET A 661 -23.41 -2.10 19.48
C MET A 661 -24.48 -3.06 19.99
N ASN A 662 -25.19 -2.63 21.02
CA ASN A 662 -26.40 -3.31 21.46
C ASN A 662 -27.51 -3.17 20.40
N GLU A 663 -28.10 -4.28 19.97
CA GLU A 663 -29.09 -4.30 18.88
C GLU A 663 -30.36 -3.50 19.21
N GLU A 664 -30.83 -3.52 20.47
CA GLU A 664 -32.01 -2.76 20.87
C GLU A 664 -31.78 -1.24 20.89
N ALA A 665 -30.56 -0.82 21.29
CA ALA A 665 -30.13 0.56 21.19
C ALA A 665 -30.05 1.02 19.73
N LEU A 666 -29.47 0.18 18.87
CA LEU A 666 -29.37 0.43 17.43
C LEU A 666 -30.76 0.52 16.77
N LYS A 667 -31.70 -0.39 17.09
CA LYS A 667 -33.08 -0.33 16.58
C LYS A 667 -33.78 0.97 16.94
N LYS A 668 -33.63 1.42 18.19
CA LYS A 668 -34.18 2.70 18.64
C LYS A 668 -33.63 3.89 17.87
N LEU A 669 -32.32 3.88 17.60
CA LEU A 669 -31.65 4.91 16.83
C LEU A 669 -32.12 4.93 15.36
N LEU A 670 -32.14 3.75 14.73
CA LEU A 670 -32.51 3.59 13.32
C LEU A 670 -33.94 4.05 13.02
N ILE A 671 -34.92 3.79 13.91
CA ILE A 671 -36.32 4.23 13.75
C ILE A 671 -36.41 5.76 13.57
N ASN A 672 -35.49 6.53 14.14
CA ASN A 672 -35.50 8.00 14.04
C ASN A 672 -34.94 8.49 12.69
N TYR A 673 -34.10 7.73 12.01
CA TYR A 673 -33.38 8.19 10.82
C TYR A 673 -33.77 7.49 9.52
N VAL A 674 -34.15 6.19 9.59
CA VAL A 674 -34.42 5.38 8.39
C VAL A 674 -35.55 5.95 7.53
N GLY A 675 -36.53 6.65 8.14
CA GLY A 675 -37.60 7.33 7.42
C GLY A 675 -37.15 8.57 6.65
N GLY A 676 -35.92 9.04 6.84
CA GLY A 676 -35.34 10.15 6.09
C GLY A 676 -34.76 9.75 4.72
N PHE A 677 -34.50 8.45 4.49
CA PHE A 677 -34.06 8.00 3.19
C PHE A 677 -35.20 7.98 2.17
N LYS A 678 -34.91 8.47 0.96
CA LYS A 678 -35.86 8.46 -0.12
C LYS A 678 -36.07 7.04 -0.64
N THR A 679 -37.32 6.68 -0.89
CA THR A 679 -37.70 5.36 -1.40
C THR A 679 -38.64 5.49 -2.62
N ARG A 680 -38.46 4.60 -3.59
CA ARG A 680 -39.27 4.56 -4.79
C ARG A 680 -39.51 3.12 -5.23
N GLU A 681 -40.68 2.80 -5.69
CA GLU A 681 -40.93 1.52 -6.34
C GLU A 681 -40.15 1.46 -7.65
N SER A 682 -39.13 0.67 -7.69
CA SER A 682 -38.41 0.34 -8.92
C SER A 682 -37.69 -0.99 -8.71
N ALA A 683 -37.76 -1.87 -9.70
CA ALA A 683 -36.89 -3.03 -9.76
C ALA A 683 -35.66 -2.68 -10.60
N PHE A 684 -34.47 -2.80 -10.02
CA PHE A 684 -33.22 -2.70 -10.78
C PHE A 684 -33.18 -3.82 -11.83
N ARG A 685 -32.96 -3.46 -13.08
CA ARG A 685 -32.64 -4.41 -14.15
C ARG A 685 -31.16 -4.24 -14.51
N ARG A 686 -30.41 -5.32 -14.40
CA ARG A 686 -29.01 -5.30 -14.86
C ARG A 686 -28.97 -4.94 -16.35
N PRO A 687 -28.16 -3.95 -16.75
CA PRO A 687 -28.05 -3.56 -18.15
C PRO A 687 -27.47 -4.74 -18.97
N SER A 688 -28.03 -4.97 -20.13
CA SER A 688 -27.44 -5.88 -21.13
C SER A 688 -26.31 -5.14 -21.85
N LEU A 689 -25.07 -5.50 -21.55
CA LEU A 689 -23.90 -4.85 -22.13
C LEU A 689 -23.26 -5.77 -23.16
N ARG A 690 -22.94 -5.20 -24.32
CA ARG A 690 -22.18 -5.93 -25.34
C ARG A 690 -20.75 -6.14 -24.84
N TYR A 691 -20.33 -7.39 -24.72
CA TYR A 691 -19.02 -7.79 -24.25
C TYR A 691 -18.46 -8.91 -25.14
N GLN A 692 -17.38 -8.62 -25.83
CA GLN A 692 -16.73 -9.55 -26.75
C GLN A 692 -15.21 -9.54 -26.44
N PRO A 693 -14.75 -10.36 -25.49
CA PRO A 693 -13.34 -10.46 -25.18
C PRO A 693 -12.56 -11.07 -26.35
N VAL A 694 -11.29 -10.70 -26.45
CA VAL A 694 -10.36 -11.29 -27.42
C VAL A 694 -10.33 -12.80 -27.25
N SER A 695 -10.29 -13.52 -28.37
CA SER A 695 -10.10 -14.97 -28.42
C SER A 695 -8.75 -15.31 -29.06
N GLY A 696 -8.17 -16.45 -28.67
CA GLY A 696 -6.91 -16.92 -29.20
C GLY A 696 -5.68 -16.38 -28.48
N TRP A 697 -4.56 -16.25 -29.19
CA TRP A 697 -3.26 -15.84 -28.65
C TRP A 697 -2.75 -14.60 -29.39
N SER A 698 -2.44 -13.54 -28.65
CA SER A 698 -1.96 -12.25 -29.17
C SER A 698 -0.84 -11.68 -28.31
N THR A 699 0.12 -11.02 -28.93
CA THR A 699 1.26 -10.38 -28.25
C THR A 699 1.27 -8.89 -28.54
N TYR A 700 1.48 -8.06 -27.52
CA TYR A 700 1.58 -6.62 -27.59
C TYR A 700 2.85 -6.13 -26.90
N GLU A 701 3.53 -5.18 -27.51
CA GLU A 701 4.78 -4.61 -27.05
C GLU A 701 4.59 -3.17 -26.60
N PHE A 702 5.26 -2.79 -25.54
CA PHE A 702 5.27 -1.45 -24.97
C PHE A 702 6.69 -1.01 -24.63
N ASP A 703 6.96 0.29 -24.77
CA ASP A 703 8.18 0.89 -24.27
C ASP A 703 8.03 1.22 -22.79
N GLY A 704 9.07 0.98 -21.98
CA GLY A 704 9.05 1.27 -20.54
C GLY A 704 10.42 1.28 -19.90
N LYS A 705 10.50 1.86 -18.70
CA LYS A 705 11.77 1.96 -17.94
C LYS A 705 12.18 0.63 -17.31
N GLU A 706 11.23 -0.25 -17.06
CA GLU A 706 11.45 -1.55 -16.44
C GLU A 706 10.87 -2.63 -17.32
N GLU A 707 11.71 -3.52 -17.76
CA GLU A 707 11.31 -4.66 -18.57
C GLU A 707 10.43 -5.62 -17.77
N SER A 708 9.33 -6.02 -18.37
CA SER A 708 8.42 -6.99 -17.76
C SER A 708 7.61 -7.75 -18.82
N ILE A 709 7.11 -8.91 -18.41
CA ILE A 709 6.22 -9.74 -19.20
C ILE A 709 4.98 -10.04 -18.35
N ASP A 710 3.81 -9.81 -18.92
CA ASP A 710 2.55 -10.24 -18.34
C ASP A 710 1.80 -11.14 -19.35
N VAL A 711 1.47 -12.36 -18.95
CA VAL A 711 0.63 -13.27 -19.74
C VAL A 711 -0.72 -13.39 -19.06
N VAL A 712 -1.76 -12.87 -19.71
CA VAL A 712 -3.14 -12.94 -19.24
C VAL A 712 -3.84 -14.12 -19.89
N MET A 713 -4.14 -15.14 -19.10
CA MET A 713 -4.97 -16.28 -19.52
C MET A 713 -6.38 -16.09 -19.01
N SER A 714 -7.39 -16.21 -19.85
CA SER A 714 -8.78 -16.00 -19.43
C SER A 714 -9.78 -16.95 -20.05
N VAL A 715 -10.80 -17.32 -19.26
CA VAL A 715 -11.87 -18.24 -19.65
C VAL A 715 -13.22 -17.78 -19.08
N ALA A 716 -14.30 -17.92 -19.86
CA ALA A 716 -15.65 -17.73 -19.33
C ALA A 716 -15.96 -18.86 -18.34
N MET A 717 -16.28 -18.50 -17.10
CA MET A 717 -16.50 -19.46 -16.03
C MET A 717 -17.43 -18.87 -14.98
N PRO A 718 -18.43 -19.63 -14.50
CA PRO A 718 -19.32 -19.18 -13.43
C PRO A 718 -18.53 -18.88 -12.15
N LEU A 719 -18.79 -17.76 -11.53
CA LEU A 719 -18.23 -17.41 -10.23
C LEU A 719 -19.03 -18.11 -9.11
N THR A 720 -18.63 -19.33 -8.82
CA THR A 720 -19.11 -20.12 -7.70
C THR A 720 -18.04 -20.19 -6.63
N MET A 721 -18.42 -20.58 -5.40
CA MET A 721 -17.43 -20.80 -4.32
C MET A 721 -16.43 -21.89 -4.70
N ASP A 722 -16.88 -22.99 -5.36
CA ASP A 722 -15.99 -24.05 -5.82
C ASP A 722 -14.93 -23.54 -6.80
N ASN A 723 -15.35 -22.76 -7.82
CA ASN A 723 -14.43 -22.19 -8.81
C ASN A 723 -13.52 -21.13 -8.18
N TYR A 724 -14.03 -20.34 -7.23
CA TYR A 724 -13.24 -19.34 -6.52
C TYR A 724 -12.09 -19.95 -5.72
N VAL A 725 -12.40 -20.97 -4.86
CA VAL A 725 -11.36 -21.62 -4.06
C VAL A 725 -10.41 -22.43 -4.91
N THR A 726 -10.91 -23.09 -5.99
CA THR A 726 -10.07 -23.82 -6.94
C THR A 726 -9.11 -22.88 -7.66
N ALA A 727 -9.56 -21.70 -8.10
CA ALA A 727 -8.71 -20.70 -8.75
C ALA A 727 -7.63 -20.16 -7.80
N ALA A 728 -7.95 -19.95 -6.54
CA ALA A 728 -6.99 -19.49 -5.55
C ALA A 728 -5.88 -20.52 -5.31
N VAL A 729 -6.22 -21.81 -5.22
CA VAL A 729 -5.24 -22.90 -5.10
C VAL A 729 -4.46 -23.06 -6.41
N ALA A 730 -5.15 -23.00 -7.57
CA ALA A 730 -4.53 -23.16 -8.88
C ALA A 730 -3.50 -22.07 -9.16
N ALA A 731 -3.74 -20.82 -8.77
CA ALA A 731 -2.78 -19.73 -8.92
C ALA A 731 -1.47 -20.02 -8.18
N ARG A 732 -1.57 -20.51 -6.94
CA ARG A 732 -0.38 -20.87 -6.14
C ARG A 732 0.35 -22.07 -6.69
N VAL A 733 -0.37 -23.10 -7.12
CA VAL A 733 0.20 -24.30 -7.78
C VAL A 733 0.89 -23.92 -9.07
N LEU A 734 0.28 -23.05 -9.88
CA LEU A 734 0.85 -22.57 -11.13
C LEU A 734 2.10 -21.73 -10.89
N GLU A 735 2.09 -20.82 -9.90
CA GLU A 735 3.28 -20.04 -9.54
C GLU A 735 4.46 -20.96 -9.16
N LYS A 736 4.21 -21.93 -8.29
CA LYS A 736 5.26 -22.90 -7.88
C LYS A 736 5.74 -23.76 -9.05
N GLY A 737 4.84 -24.28 -9.87
CA GLY A 737 5.19 -25.10 -11.03
C GLY A 737 6.01 -24.34 -12.07
N LEU A 738 5.61 -23.12 -12.40
CA LEU A 738 6.37 -22.25 -13.30
C LEU A 738 7.73 -21.85 -12.70
N ALA A 739 7.78 -21.52 -11.42
CA ALA A 739 9.05 -21.21 -10.76
C ALA A 739 10.03 -22.37 -10.84
N THR A 740 9.56 -23.62 -10.66
CA THR A 740 10.40 -24.83 -10.81
C THR A 740 10.98 -24.97 -12.22
N VAL A 741 10.13 -24.79 -13.25
CA VAL A 741 10.59 -24.93 -14.67
C VAL A 741 11.52 -23.78 -15.07
N LEU A 742 11.28 -22.58 -14.54
CA LEU A 742 12.03 -21.37 -14.89
C LEU A 742 13.24 -21.11 -13.98
N ALA A 743 13.48 -21.97 -12.98
CA ALA A 743 14.54 -21.75 -11.98
C ALA A 743 15.93 -21.55 -12.59
N GLU A 744 16.26 -22.31 -13.65
CA GLU A 744 17.55 -22.24 -14.33
C GLU A 744 17.71 -20.99 -15.20
N THR A 745 16.59 -20.36 -15.58
CA THR A 745 16.58 -19.14 -16.38
C THR A 745 16.68 -17.87 -15.53
N GLY A 746 16.60 -18.00 -14.20
CA GLY A 746 16.57 -16.85 -13.28
C GLY A 746 15.26 -16.06 -13.29
N MET A 747 14.21 -16.53 -13.96
CA MET A 747 12.90 -15.91 -13.96
C MET A 747 12.07 -16.33 -12.75
N PHE A 748 11.46 -15.33 -12.07
CA PHE A 748 10.62 -15.53 -10.88
C PHE A 748 9.17 -15.10 -11.18
N PRO A 749 8.35 -16.03 -11.69
CA PRO A 749 6.97 -15.71 -12.03
C PRO A 749 6.12 -15.44 -10.77
N LYS A 750 5.18 -14.50 -10.87
CA LYS A 750 4.10 -14.26 -9.93
C LYS A 750 2.77 -14.53 -10.62
N VAL A 751 1.89 -15.25 -9.93
CA VAL A 751 0.58 -15.57 -10.48
C VAL A 751 -0.51 -14.93 -9.62
N SER A 752 -1.30 -14.07 -10.24
CA SER A 752 -2.50 -13.49 -9.66
C SER A 752 -3.74 -13.95 -10.42
N TYR A 753 -4.91 -13.85 -9.78
CA TYR A 753 -6.17 -14.20 -10.42
C TYR A 753 -7.24 -13.16 -10.10
N ASN A 754 -8.16 -12.99 -11.03
CA ASN A 754 -9.30 -12.11 -10.89
C ASN A 754 -10.56 -12.77 -11.46
N PHE A 755 -11.67 -12.67 -10.72
CA PHE A 755 -12.98 -13.02 -11.21
C PHE A 755 -13.78 -11.77 -11.52
N GLN A 756 -14.13 -11.62 -12.79
CA GLN A 756 -15.11 -10.66 -13.26
C GLN A 756 -16.51 -11.26 -13.10
N ILE A 757 -17.45 -10.49 -12.54
CA ILE A 757 -18.85 -10.92 -12.36
C ILE A 757 -19.69 -10.43 -13.54
N SER A 758 -19.50 -9.19 -13.95
CA SER A 758 -20.24 -8.53 -15.02
C SER A 758 -19.27 -7.87 -15.99
N PRO A 759 -19.60 -7.77 -17.27
CA PRO A 759 -20.86 -8.19 -17.94
C PRO A 759 -20.97 -9.70 -18.18
N GLN A 760 -19.90 -10.43 -18.05
CA GLN A 760 -19.80 -11.88 -18.16
C GLN A 760 -18.98 -12.44 -17.03
N GLU A 761 -19.44 -13.54 -16.41
CA GLU A 761 -18.64 -14.24 -15.42
C GLU A 761 -17.43 -14.87 -16.09
N ARG A 762 -16.23 -14.45 -15.64
CA ARG A 762 -14.95 -14.83 -16.26
C ARG A 762 -13.83 -14.88 -15.24
N LEU A 763 -13.01 -15.91 -15.34
CA LEU A 763 -11.75 -16.01 -14.61
C LEU A 763 -10.60 -15.55 -15.51
N SER A 764 -9.73 -14.71 -14.97
CA SER A 764 -8.45 -14.38 -15.57
C SER A 764 -7.33 -14.73 -14.59
N MET A 765 -6.28 -15.38 -15.07
CA MET A 765 -5.00 -15.53 -14.37
C MET A 765 -3.93 -14.75 -15.10
N ILE A 766 -3.11 -14.03 -14.36
CA ILE A 766 -2.03 -13.21 -14.88
C ILE A 766 -0.73 -13.78 -14.34
N VAL A 767 0.13 -14.22 -15.25
CA VAL A 767 1.51 -14.62 -14.95
C VAL A 767 2.41 -13.44 -15.27
N SER A 768 3.03 -12.86 -14.25
CA SER A 768 3.89 -11.68 -14.36
C SER A 768 5.35 -12.06 -14.07
N VAL A 769 6.26 -11.60 -14.92
CA VAL A 769 7.72 -11.69 -14.72
C VAL A 769 8.31 -10.30 -14.90
N GLY A 770 8.96 -9.78 -13.86
CA GLY A 770 9.60 -8.45 -13.89
C GLY A 770 11.11 -8.52 -13.99
N ASN A 771 11.78 -7.40 -14.28
CA ASN A 771 13.25 -7.26 -14.30
C ASN A 771 13.98 -8.27 -15.19
N VAL A 772 13.44 -8.55 -16.36
CA VAL A 772 13.89 -9.65 -17.24
C VAL A 772 15.37 -9.55 -17.62
N SER A 773 15.88 -8.36 -17.93
CA SER A 773 17.29 -8.13 -18.28
C SER A 773 18.26 -8.31 -17.11
N LYS A 774 17.77 -8.24 -15.86
CA LYS A 774 18.59 -8.41 -14.66
C LYS A 774 18.65 -9.85 -14.16
N MET A 775 17.95 -10.76 -14.81
CA MET A 775 17.73 -12.13 -14.32
C MET A 775 18.81 -13.15 -14.66
N GLY A 776 19.76 -12.85 -15.51
CA GLY A 776 20.85 -13.76 -15.91
C GLY A 776 21.89 -14.10 -14.82
N TYR A 777 21.47 -14.30 -13.56
CA TYR A 777 22.39 -14.35 -12.44
C TYR A 777 22.84 -15.73 -11.98
N ALA A 778 22.11 -16.76 -12.32
CA ALA A 778 22.38 -18.12 -11.85
C ALA A 778 22.79 -19.06 -12.98
N SER A 779 22.67 -18.67 -14.21
CA SER A 779 23.09 -19.46 -15.37
C SER A 779 23.96 -18.59 -16.27
N HIS A 780 24.89 -19.25 -16.97
CA HIS A 780 25.65 -18.62 -18.05
C HIS A 780 24.78 -18.24 -19.26
N ILE A 781 23.47 -18.17 -19.09
CA ILE A 781 22.47 -17.78 -20.07
C ILE A 781 22.20 -16.28 -19.87
N GLU A 782 22.90 -15.46 -20.64
CA GLU A 782 22.49 -14.07 -20.84
C GLU A 782 21.23 -14.09 -21.71
N HIS A 783 20.11 -13.65 -21.18
CA HIS A 783 18.92 -13.44 -21.99
C HIS A 783 19.14 -12.23 -22.88
N SER A 784 18.92 -12.39 -24.18
CA SER A 784 19.08 -11.33 -25.17
C SER A 784 17.94 -10.30 -25.11
N GLY A 785 17.02 -10.44 -24.15
CA GLY A 785 15.95 -9.48 -23.89
C GLY A 785 14.58 -10.09 -23.56
N PRO A 786 13.54 -9.23 -23.36
CA PRO A 786 12.21 -9.68 -22.94
C PRO A 786 11.52 -10.66 -23.89
N MET A 787 11.82 -10.60 -25.19
CA MET A 787 11.21 -11.51 -26.17
C MET A 787 11.70 -12.95 -26.05
N GLU A 788 12.96 -13.15 -25.72
CA GLU A 788 13.51 -14.49 -25.46
C GLU A 788 12.91 -15.06 -24.16
N ALA A 789 12.85 -14.26 -23.12
CA ALA A 789 12.21 -14.64 -21.86
C ALA A 789 10.73 -15.00 -22.07
N LEU A 790 10.01 -14.24 -22.93
CA LEU A 790 8.65 -14.57 -23.33
C LEU A 790 8.56 -15.92 -24.03
N ALA A 791 9.49 -16.23 -24.94
CA ALA A 791 9.49 -17.51 -25.63
C ALA A 791 9.66 -18.70 -24.66
N ILE A 792 10.51 -18.56 -23.66
CA ILE A 792 10.71 -19.57 -22.61
C ILE A 792 9.43 -19.72 -21.77
N LEU A 793 8.84 -18.61 -21.32
CA LEU A 793 7.62 -18.62 -20.54
C LEU A 793 6.46 -19.24 -21.35
N ARG A 794 6.33 -18.87 -22.62
CA ARG A 794 5.33 -19.44 -23.53
C ARG A 794 5.47 -20.95 -23.68
N SER A 795 6.69 -21.45 -23.89
CA SER A 795 6.97 -22.89 -23.95
C SER A 795 6.57 -23.59 -22.64
N SER A 796 6.87 -22.98 -21.50
CA SER A 796 6.51 -23.52 -20.19
C SER A 796 5.00 -23.58 -19.99
N LEU A 797 4.27 -22.54 -20.37
CA LEU A 797 2.79 -22.50 -20.31
C LEU A 797 2.13 -23.51 -21.27
N GLN A 798 2.69 -23.73 -22.45
CA GLN A 798 2.19 -24.74 -23.41
C GLN A 798 2.35 -26.17 -22.91
N ASN A 799 3.35 -26.44 -22.08
CA ASN A 799 3.61 -27.76 -21.53
C ASN A 799 2.94 -28.05 -20.17
N LEU A 800 2.14 -27.12 -19.65
CA LEU A 800 1.41 -27.31 -18.37
C LEU A 800 0.43 -28.48 -18.38
N ASP A 801 -0.10 -28.84 -19.56
CA ASP A 801 -0.98 -30.00 -19.75
C ASP A 801 -0.29 -31.33 -19.42
N LYS A 802 1.04 -31.39 -19.60
CA LYS A 802 1.87 -32.57 -19.34
C LYS A 802 2.36 -32.64 -17.90
N ALA A 803 2.25 -31.54 -17.16
CA ALA A 803 2.74 -31.47 -15.79
C ALA A 803 1.85 -32.26 -14.83
N GLU A 804 2.47 -33.06 -13.98
CA GLU A 804 1.77 -33.65 -12.82
C GLU A 804 1.70 -32.62 -11.70
N ILE A 805 0.53 -32.49 -11.11
CA ILE A 805 0.33 -31.60 -9.95
C ILE A 805 0.50 -32.45 -8.69
N PRO A 806 1.55 -32.22 -7.90
CA PRO A 806 1.79 -32.98 -6.68
C PRO A 806 0.67 -32.73 -5.65
N ALA A 807 0.02 -33.79 -5.17
CA ALA A 807 -1.09 -33.69 -4.23
C ALA A 807 -0.69 -32.98 -2.92
N ASN A 808 0.55 -33.16 -2.46
CA ASN A 808 1.05 -32.49 -1.26
C ASN A 808 1.14 -30.97 -1.38
N ILE A 809 1.39 -30.43 -2.59
CA ILE A 809 1.39 -28.98 -2.85
C ILE A 809 -0.05 -28.47 -2.73
N VAL A 810 -1.00 -29.18 -3.33
CA VAL A 810 -2.44 -28.83 -3.23
C VAL A 810 -2.90 -28.80 -1.79
N GLU A 811 -2.55 -29.82 -1.00
CA GLU A 811 -2.95 -29.88 0.43
C GLU A 811 -2.32 -28.77 1.27
N ALA A 812 -1.05 -28.44 1.02
CA ALA A 812 -0.41 -27.30 1.69
C ALA A 812 -1.10 -25.97 1.36
N ASP A 813 -1.46 -25.75 0.09
CA ASP A 813 -2.16 -24.54 -0.33
C ASP A 813 -3.61 -24.47 0.18
N LYS A 814 -4.30 -25.61 0.32
CA LYS A 814 -5.62 -25.72 0.98
C LYS A 814 -5.53 -25.30 2.46
N ALA A 815 -4.54 -25.80 3.18
CA ALA A 815 -4.32 -25.45 4.59
C ALA A 815 -4.07 -23.94 4.74
N TYR A 816 -3.24 -23.37 3.88
CA TYR A 816 -2.99 -21.92 3.83
C TYR A 816 -4.30 -21.13 3.57
N MET A 817 -5.08 -21.51 2.56
CA MET A 817 -6.33 -20.85 2.20
C MET A 817 -7.37 -20.90 3.32
N LYS A 818 -7.53 -22.05 3.99
CA LYS A 818 -8.44 -22.18 5.14
C LYS A 818 -8.08 -21.19 6.25
N ASN A 819 -6.79 -21.14 6.58
CA ASN A 819 -6.30 -20.25 7.62
C ASN A 819 -6.49 -18.77 7.23
N LEU A 820 -6.20 -18.40 5.97
CA LEU A 820 -6.37 -17.05 5.46
C LEU A 820 -7.83 -16.59 5.53
N ILE A 821 -8.79 -17.41 5.10
CA ILE A 821 -10.21 -17.06 5.13
C ILE A 821 -10.72 -17.00 6.58
N ALA A 822 -10.30 -17.95 7.45
CA ALA A 822 -10.66 -17.93 8.86
C ALA A 822 -10.21 -16.64 9.55
N GLN A 823 -9.00 -16.15 9.23
CA GLN A 823 -8.51 -14.87 9.75
C GLN A 823 -9.29 -13.68 9.19
N LYS A 824 -9.53 -13.65 7.86
CA LYS A 824 -10.35 -12.59 7.24
C LYS A 824 -11.74 -12.48 7.84
N MET A 825 -12.36 -13.58 8.24
CA MET A 825 -13.68 -13.55 8.89
C MET A 825 -13.68 -12.89 10.28
N ASN A 826 -12.51 -12.66 10.87
CA ASN A 826 -12.37 -11.87 12.09
C ASN A 826 -12.25 -10.36 11.81
N ASP A 827 -12.13 -9.96 10.53
CA ASP A 827 -12.09 -8.56 10.12
C ASP A 827 -13.53 -8.05 9.89
N PRO A 828 -13.97 -7.00 10.58
CA PRO A 828 -15.27 -6.39 10.33
C PRO A 828 -15.47 -5.93 8.87
N LYS A 829 -14.42 -5.45 8.20
CA LYS A 829 -14.48 -5.00 6.79
C LYS A 829 -14.79 -6.16 5.84
N TYR A 830 -14.28 -7.35 6.14
CA TYR A 830 -14.62 -8.56 5.36
C TYR A 830 -16.13 -8.78 5.31
N TRP A 831 -16.82 -8.63 6.47
CA TRP A 831 -18.26 -8.85 6.53
C TRP A 831 -19.05 -7.75 5.82
N VAL A 832 -18.61 -6.50 5.89
CA VAL A 832 -19.22 -5.42 5.10
C VAL A 832 -19.20 -5.77 3.61
N ASP A 833 -18.04 -6.17 3.09
CA ASP A 833 -17.87 -6.53 1.67
C ASP A 833 -18.62 -7.83 1.30
N ALA A 834 -18.58 -8.86 2.15
CA ALA A 834 -19.23 -10.14 1.89
C ALA A 834 -20.76 -10.00 1.85
N ILE A 835 -21.34 -9.25 2.80
CA ILE A 835 -22.78 -8.98 2.84
C ILE A 835 -23.18 -8.14 1.61
N ALA A 836 -22.43 -7.09 1.28
CA ALA A 836 -22.69 -6.27 0.11
C ALA A 836 -22.71 -7.10 -1.18
N LYS A 837 -21.68 -7.91 -1.43
CA LYS A 837 -21.61 -8.81 -2.60
C LYS A 837 -22.79 -9.77 -2.70
N ARG A 838 -23.23 -10.31 -1.57
CA ARG A 838 -24.39 -11.20 -1.56
C ARG A 838 -25.66 -10.48 -2.00
N TYR A 839 -25.90 -9.25 -1.48
CA TYR A 839 -27.15 -8.53 -1.76
C TYR A 839 -27.18 -7.87 -3.12
N VAL A 840 -26.03 -7.46 -3.63
CA VAL A 840 -25.91 -6.81 -4.95
C VAL A 840 -25.67 -7.82 -6.07
N ASP A 841 -24.75 -8.77 -5.88
CA ASP A 841 -24.31 -9.71 -6.92
C ASP A 841 -24.92 -11.10 -6.78
N GLY A 842 -25.57 -11.39 -5.67
CA GLY A 842 -26.09 -12.73 -5.35
C GLY A 842 -24.99 -13.77 -5.08
N LYS A 843 -23.76 -13.33 -4.70
CA LYS A 843 -22.60 -14.21 -4.52
C LYS A 843 -22.26 -14.39 -3.04
N ASP A 844 -22.21 -15.65 -2.62
CA ASP A 844 -21.83 -16.04 -1.26
C ASP A 844 -20.47 -16.78 -1.27
N PHE A 845 -19.46 -16.15 -0.63
CA PHE A 845 -18.11 -16.71 -0.50
C PHE A 845 -17.75 -17.05 0.96
N SER A 846 -18.71 -17.08 1.86
CA SER A 846 -18.49 -17.30 3.30
C SER A 846 -19.09 -18.62 3.77
N THR A 847 -20.24 -19.00 3.25
CA THR A 847 -20.94 -20.20 3.68
C THR A 847 -20.22 -21.46 3.23
N SER A 848 -19.94 -22.35 4.19
CA SER A 848 -19.31 -23.66 3.93
C SER A 848 -17.93 -23.60 3.25
N TYR A 849 -17.19 -22.48 3.38
CA TYR A 849 -15.90 -22.29 2.72
C TYR A 849 -14.91 -23.43 3.01
N GLN A 850 -14.89 -23.96 4.26
CA GLN A 850 -14.00 -25.06 4.66
C GLN A 850 -14.25 -26.32 3.85
N ALA A 851 -15.51 -26.74 3.76
CA ALA A 851 -15.90 -27.92 2.98
C ALA A 851 -15.59 -27.73 1.48
N LYS A 852 -15.74 -26.51 0.96
CA LYS A 852 -15.42 -26.18 -0.43
C LYS A 852 -13.92 -26.26 -0.69
N ILE A 853 -13.10 -25.78 0.21
CA ILE A 853 -11.63 -25.91 0.11
C ILE A 853 -11.24 -27.39 0.23
N ASP A 854 -11.85 -28.15 1.15
CA ASP A 854 -11.56 -29.58 1.29
C ASP A 854 -11.85 -30.38 0.02
N ALA A 855 -12.86 -29.98 -0.73
CA ALA A 855 -13.23 -30.62 -2.00
C ALA A 855 -12.29 -30.29 -3.17
N VAL A 856 -11.34 -29.34 -3.02
CA VAL A 856 -10.29 -29.08 -4.04
C VAL A 856 -9.29 -30.22 -4.02
N ASN A 857 -8.95 -30.74 -5.20
CA ASN A 857 -7.94 -31.76 -5.40
C ASN A 857 -7.10 -31.46 -6.65
N ALA A 858 -6.06 -32.26 -6.87
CA ALA A 858 -5.14 -32.08 -8.01
C ALA A 858 -5.86 -32.11 -9.37
N ASP A 859 -6.86 -32.99 -9.52
CA ASP A 859 -7.63 -33.11 -10.78
C ASP A 859 -8.42 -31.84 -11.08
N LYS A 860 -9.11 -31.27 -10.10
CA LYS A 860 -9.85 -30.01 -10.26
C LYS A 860 -8.94 -28.85 -10.62
N VAL A 861 -7.77 -28.77 -9.96
CA VAL A 861 -6.74 -27.76 -10.25
C VAL A 861 -6.22 -27.94 -11.67
N LYS A 862 -5.91 -29.17 -12.08
CA LYS A 862 -5.45 -29.50 -13.44
C LYS A 862 -6.49 -29.13 -14.50
N LEU A 863 -7.77 -29.49 -14.28
CA LEU A 863 -8.86 -29.14 -15.21
C LEU A 863 -9.00 -27.63 -15.35
N LEU A 864 -8.87 -26.87 -14.28
CA LEU A 864 -8.92 -25.41 -14.34
C LEU A 864 -7.74 -24.81 -15.10
N ILE A 865 -6.52 -25.29 -14.86
CA ILE A 865 -5.33 -24.87 -15.61
C ILE A 865 -5.47 -25.19 -17.09
N LEU A 866 -5.99 -26.37 -17.44
CA LEU A 866 -6.25 -26.76 -18.83
C LEU A 866 -7.32 -25.86 -19.48
N ALA A 867 -8.38 -25.51 -18.75
CA ALA A 867 -9.41 -24.59 -19.24
C ALA A 867 -8.83 -23.20 -19.53
N LEU A 868 -7.98 -22.68 -18.64
CA LEU A 868 -7.26 -21.42 -18.85
C LEU A 868 -6.28 -21.51 -20.02
N ASN A 869 -5.57 -22.65 -20.15
CA ASN A 869 -4.62 -22.86 -21.24
C ASN A 869 -5.30 -22.99 -22.61
N SER A 870 -6.53 -23.48 -22.67
CA SER A 870 -7.36 -23.50 -23.88
C SER A 870 -8.11 -22.21 -24.16
N GLY A 871 -8.19 -21.31 -23.18
CA GLY A 871 -8.84 -20.00 -23.27
C GLY A 871 -8.03 -18.95 -24.03
N SER A 872 -8.47 -17.68 -23.92
CA SER A 872 -7.74 -16.55 -24.50
C SER A 872 -6.42 -16.33 -23.78
N LYS A 873 -5.37 -16.01 -24.53
CA LYS A 873 -4.05 -15.63 -24.00
C LYS A 873 -3.60 -14.34 -24.66
N VAL A 874 -3.31 -13.36 -23.81
CA VAL A 874 -2.78 -12.10 -24.29
C VAL A 874 -1.49 -11.81 -23.53
N GLU A 875 -0.45 -11.54 -24.27
CA GLU A 875 0.89 -11.30 -23.77
C GLU A 875 1.24 -9.82 -23.91
N PHE A 876 1.77 -9.26 -22.87
CA PHE A 876 2.23 -7.89 -22.80
C PHE A 876 3.71 -7.89 -22.46
N VAL A 877 4.50 -7.27 -23.32
CA VAL A 877 5.95 -7.20 -23.19
C VAL A 877 6.35 -5.76 -23.07
N VAL A 878 7.01 -5.39 -21.99
CA VAL A 878 7.63 -4.08 -21.80
C VAL A 878 9.12 -4.23 -22.06
N LYS A 879 9.63 -3.41 -23.01
CA LYS A 879 11.04 -3.40 -23.44
C LYS A 879 11.77 -2.21 -22.86
#